data_78f1a3ac5aefc88e7b56004e048d7ec3
#
_entry.id   78f1a3ac5aefc88e7b56004e048d7ec3
#
_cell.length_a   1.000
_cell.length_b   1.000
_cell.length_c   1.000
_cell.angle_alpha   90.00
_cell.angle_beta   90.00
_cell.angle_gamma   90.00
#
_symmetry.space_group_name_H-M   'P 1'
#
loop_
_entity.id
_entity.type
_entity.pdbx_description
1 polymer ?
#
loop_
_entity_poly.entity_id
_entity_poly.type
_entity_poly.pdbx_seq_one_letter_code
_entity_poly.pdbx_strand_id
1 'polypeptide(L)'
;MSTIDTLGGGNIEPRGLEEEMRSAYLDYAMSVIVGRALPDVRDGLKPVHRRVLYAMSEAGLQPNRSRSKSSRIVGDVMGKYHPHGDSAIYDTLVRLAQDFSMRYLLVDGQGNFGSIDDDPPAAMRYTEARLGRMATEMLRDLDADTVDFGPNYDGKNQEPLVLPARYPNLLVNGSAGIAVGMATNIPPHNLREAVSAVIAYIDDPNIDVEGLMRHIKGPDFPTGGIILGSAGIRDAYATGRGRVRVQARAHIEPLAQGKEAIVVTELPYQVKKGGEGGLIQKIADLVHDKKISEISDIEDHSSDKGMRLVIELKRGAIPKVVLNKLYKHTPMQTTFGVNMVALVDNVPRTLSLREMVGHYVDHQRDVVIRRTKYELRRAEERAHVLEGLLIALANLDEVIALIRASRDPEAARLGLLERFELTVIQAQAILQLTLSRLTALEADKIQREHDDLLERIKELREILGDESRISGLIKDELSEIVDAYGDGRRTEITFAEGEIDIEDLIADQQMVISITHSGYIKSLPLSTYRQQRRGGIGVTGMDMKDDDYIEHLFVSSTHDYLLFFTNRGKVYRLKVYELPEASRTAKGRALVNLLPLREGERVQSVLSTRDFTEGKYLVFATRDGIVKKTEFLAYNTPIKADGIIAINIRDDDELIAVRRTSGDDDIIMVSRSGQAARFSESQVRPMGRDTSGVRGMNVSQKGNAVLAMDVARDDQELLVVTENGYGKRTQISDYPVKGRGTMGVRTIQLTENKGALAGSLVVREHQELVFISQNGMVQRTSVRGINRYGRASQGVRVMNIRDDDQVSAVALVIDSEATAAPVIGDEPVVLGDGTELAETFEEVEPTLPEHDGDAPGVE
;
A
#
# COMPACT_ATOMS: atom_id res chain seq x y z
N MET A 1 59.75 34.63 13.04
CA MET A 1 60.89 33.68 12.99
C MET A 1 60.89 32.90 14.28
N SER A 2 60.42 31.70 14.27
CA SER A 2 60.61 30.72 15.35
C SER A 2 60.98 29.40 14.69
N THR A 3 62.23 29.06 14.88
CA THR A 3 62.84 27.80 14.49
C THR A 3 62.16 26.66 15.16
N ILE A 4 61.52 25.75 14.39
CA ILE A 4 61.13 24.44 14.82
C ILE A 4 62.28 23.50 14.49
N ASP A 5 62.93 23.02 15.52
CA ASP A 5 64.01 22.05 15.45
C ASP A 5 63.50 20.69 14.86
N THR A 6 64.24 20.21 13.90
CA THR A 6 64.11 18.95 13.20
C THR A 6 64.47 17.78 14.09
N LEU A 7 63.44 16.99 14.42
CA LEU A 7 63.64 15.62 14.90
C LEU A 7 63.11 14.65 13.81
N GLY A 8 64.07 14.00 13.15
CA GLY A 8 63.81 12.88 12.20
C GLY A 8 63.67 13.35 10.75
N GLY A 9 64.60 12.95 9.91
CA GLY A 9 64.72 13.28 8.48
C GLY A 9 63.57 12.76 7.61
N GLY A 10 62.40 13.40 7.70
CA GLY A 10 61.32 13.26 6.78
C GLY A 10 61.11 14.59 6.05
N ASN A 11 60.84 14.53 4.76
CA ASN A 11 60.50 15.71 3.98
C ASN A 11 59.13 16.23 4.43
N ILE A 12 59.09 17.27 5.27
CA ILE A 12 57.84 17.87 5.77
C ILE A 12 57.39 18.90 4.74
N GLU A 13 56.42 18.57 3.94
CA GLU A 13 55.73 19.49 3.06
C GLU A 13 54.53 20.12 3.78
N PRO A 14 54.49 21.48 3.89
CA PRO A 14 53.32 22.14 4.46
C PRO A 14 52.13 22.06 3.51
N ARG A 15 51.09 21.38 3.93
CA ARG A 15 49.75 21.34 3.23
C ARG A 15 48.72 22.15 3.99
N GLY A 16 47.89 22.90 3.26
CA GLY A 16 46.72 23.57 3.84
C GLY A 16 45.73 22.54 4.35
N LEU A 17 45.25 22.68 5.59
CA LEU A 17 44.27 21.76 6.20
C LEU A 17 43.04 21.61 5.32
N GLU A 18 42.57 22.68 4.69
CA GLU A 18 41.38 22.68 3.82
C GLU A 18 41.60 21.85 2.54
N GLU A 19 42.79 21.95 1.96
CA GLU A 19 43.17 21.20 0.75
C GLU A 19 43.32 19.70 1.06
N GLU A 20 43.97 19.37 2.18
CA GLU A 20 44.13 17.99 2.64
C GLU A 20 42.78 17.36 2.98
N MET A 21 41.91 18.07 3.68
CA MET A 21 40.56 17.57 4.00
C MET A 21 39.73 17.36 2.72
N ARG A 22 39.81 18.27 1.76
CA ARG A 22 39.09 18.12 0.48
C ARG A 22 39.57 16.88 -0.29
N SER A 23 40.91 16.69 -0.40
CA SER A 23 41.48 15.52 -1.05
C SER A 23 41.08 14.22 -0.35
N ALA A 24 41.28 14.14 0.97
CA ALA A 24 40.96 12.97 1.77
C ALA A 24 39.46 12.63 1.73
N TYR A 25 38.58 13.65 1.72
CA TYR A 25 37.14 13.42 1.60
C TYR A 25 36.75 12.94 0.21
N LEU A 26 37.37 13.45 -0.85
CA LEU A 26 37.14 12.98 -2.21
C LEU A 26 37.58 11.52 -2.36
N ASP A 27 38.78 11.18 -1.85
CA ASP A 27 39.31 9.82 -1.90
C ASP A 27 38.44 8.85 -1.11
N TYR A 28 37.98 9.26 0.08
CA TYR A 28 37.01 8.49 0.86
C TYR A 28 35.68 8.32 0.12
N ALA A 29 35.12 9.40 -0.44
CA ALA A 29 33.87 9.34 -1.20
C ALA A 29 33.98 8.42 -2.41
N MET A 30 35.08 8.52 -3.19
CA MET A 30 35.35 7.64 -4.32
C MET A 30 35.49 6.17 -3.88
N SER A 31 36.20 5.91 -2.80
CA SER A 31 36.36 4.56 -2.24
C SER A 31 34.99 3.96 -1.82
N VAL A 32 34.10 4.76 -1.19
CA VAL A 32 32.78 4.30 -0.79
C VAL A 32 31.86 4.11 -1.99
N ILE A 33 31.91 4.99 -2.98
CA ILE A 33 31.06 4.93 -4.16
C ILE A 33 31.42 3.72 -5.03
N VAL A 34 32.68 3.61 -5.43
CA VAL A 34 33.15 2.58 -6.39
C VAL A 34 33.50 1.28 -5.68
N GLY A 35 34.17 1.35 -4.53
CA GLY A 35 34.71 0.18 -3.83
C GLY A 35 33.77 -0.48 -2.82
N ARG A 36 32.56 0.06 -2.55
CA ARG A 36 31.72 -0.46 -1.47
C ARG A 36 30.22 -0.49 -1.74
N ALA A 37 29.62 0.65 -2.09
CA ALA A 37 28.17 0.83 -1.93
C ALA A 37 27.37 0.54 -3.20
N LEU A 38 27.92 0.82 -4.37
CA LEU A 38 27.21 0.70 -5.64
C LEU A 38 27.55 -0.60 -6.38
N PRO A 39 26.56 -1.21 -7.07
CA PRO A 39 26.79 -2.37 -7.92
C PRO A 39 27.37 -1.98 -9.26
N ASP A 40 28.15 -2.86 -9.89
CA ASP A 40 28.52 -2.78 -11.30
C ASP A 40 27.30 -3.13 -12.17
N VAL A 41 27.06 -2.37 -13.22
CA VAL A 41 25.89 -2.59 -14.11
C VAL A 41 25.93 -3.94 -14.81
N ARG A 42 27.13 -4.49 -15.07
CA ARG A 42 27.34 -5.71 -15.84
C ARG A 42 26.95 -6.97 -15.07
N ASP A 43 27.40 -7.12 -13.82
CA ASP A 43 27.15 -8.31 -12.98
C ASP A 43 26.21 -8.06 -11.78
N GLY A 44 25.83 -6.79 -11.53
CA GLY A 44 24.91 -6.42 -10.45
C GLY A 44 25.47 -6.59 -9.04
N LEU A 45 26.79 -6.80 -8.91
CA LEU A 45 27.43 -7.09 -7.64
C LEU A 45 28.23 -5.90 -7.12
N LYS A 46 28.20 -5.74 -5.80
CA LYS A 46 29.17 -4.92 -5.10
C LYS A 46 30.48 -5.71 -4.94
N PRO A 47 31.63 -5.04 -4.73
CA PRO A 47 32.90 -5.72 -4.60
C PRO A 47 32.91 -6.84 -3.54
N VAL A 48 32.29 -6.62 -2.37
CA VAL A 48 32.20 -7.65 -1.32
C VAL A 48 31.40 -8.89 -1.76
N HIS A 49 30.27 -8.72 -2.47
CA HIS A 49 29.47 -9.82 -2.99
C HIS A 49 30.30 -10.67 -3.98
N ARG A 50 30.99 -9.99 -4.91
CA ARG A 50 31.82 -10.65 -5.92
C ARG A 50 32.96 -11.42 -5.29
N ARG A 51 33.63 -10.86 -4.30
CA ARG A 51 34.71 -11.51 -3.53
C ARG A 51 34.23 -12.73 -2.75
N VAL A 52 33.05 -12.65 -2.13
CA VAL A 52 32.45 -13.80 -1.43
C VAL A 52 32.19 -14.94 -2.39
N LEU A 53 31.51 -14.70 -3.52
CA LEU A 53 31.21 -15.73 -4.51
C LEU A 53 32.47 -16.32 -5.13
N TYR A 54 33.45 -15.48 -5.46
CA TYR A 54 34.73 -15.89 -6.04
C TYR A 54 35.52 -16.77 -5.06
N ALA A 55 35.66 -16.34 -3.79
CA ALA A 55 36.37 -17.14 -2.77
C ALA A 55 35.69 -18.50 -2.52
N MET A 56 34.35 -18.55 -2.52
CA MET A 56 33.60 -19.80 -2.41
C MET A 56 33.83 -20.72 -3.62
N SER A 57 33.96 -20.17 -4.81
CA SER A 57 34.28 -20.92 -6.05
C SER A 57 35.69 -21.51 -5.99
N GLU A 58 36.69 -20.69 -5.63
CA GLU A 58 38.08 -21.15 -5.45
C GLU A 58 38.20 -22.24 -4.39
N ALA A 59 37.44 -22.14 -3.30
CA ALA A 59 37.38 -23.15 -2.25
C ALA A 59 36.63 -24.42 -2.68
N GLY A 60 36.12 -24.49 -3.90
CA GLY A 60 35.40 -25.65 -4.46
C GLY A 60 34.04 -25.91 -3.80
N LEU A 61 33.41 -24.92 -3.20
CA LEU A 61 32.12 -25.01 -2.51
C LEU A 61 30.94 -25.00 -3.50
N GLN A 62 30.94 -25.92 -4.43
CA GLN A 62 29.93 -26.04 -5.48
C GLN A 62 28.59 -26.58 -4.93
N PRO A 63 27.45 -26.38 -5.61
CA PRO A 63 26.11 -26.82 -5.15
C PRO A 63 25.99 -28.33 -4.90
N ASN A 64 26.79 -29.15 -5.59
CA ASN A 64 26.82 -30.61 -5.46
C ASN A 64 27.85 -31.12 -4.41
N ARG A 65 28.57 -30.23 -3.74
CA ARG A 65 29.54 -30.54 -2.69
C ARG A 65 28.97 -30.30 -1.29
N SER A 66 29.67 -30.77 -0.26
CA SER A 66 29.31 -30.47 1.14
C SER A 66 29.44 -29.01 1.45
N ARG A 67 28.59 -28.50 2.35
CA ARG A 67 28.70 -27.14 2.89
C ARG A 67 29.93 -27.01 3.77
N SER A 68 30.47 -25.81 3.90
CA SER A 68 31.54 -25.44 4.80
C SER A 68 31.04 -24.46 5.87
N LYS A 69 31.70 -24.45 7.04
CA LYS A 69 31.40 -23.47 8.10
C LYS A 69 31.55 -22.06 7.55
N SER A 70 30.57 -21.19 7.83
CA SER A 70 30.59 -19.78 7.38
C SER A 70 31.82 -19.04 7.87
N SER A 71 32.32 -19.36 9.07
CA SER A 71 33.54 -18.79 9.62
C SER A 71 34.80 -19.04 8.75
N ARG A 72 34.86 -20.20 8.08
CA ARG A 72 35.98 -20.52 7.16
C ARG A 72 35.85 -19.65 5.89
N ILE A 73 34.65 -19.56 5.33
CA ILE A 73 34.39 -18.73 4.14
C ILE A 73 34.74 -17.27 4.42
N VAL A 74 34.26 -16.74 5.55
CA VAL A 74 34.57 -15.37 6.00
C VAL A 74 36.05 -15.14 6.17
N GLY A 75 36.77 -16.11 6.80
CA GLY A 75 38.21 -16.06 6.97
C GLY A 75 38.98 -16.04 5.64
N ASP A 76 38.59 -16.88 4.68
CA ASP A 76 39.21 -16.93 3.34
C ASP A 76 38.98 -15.61 2.58
N VAL A 77 37.76 -15.04 2.63
CA VAL A 77 37.44 -13.76 2.00
C VAL A 77 38.22 -12.61 2.62
N MET A 78 38.27 -12.54 3.95
CA MET A 78 38.95 -11.50 4.69
C MET A 78 40.46 -11.55 4.46
N GLY A 79 41.04 -12.75 4.49
CA GLY A 79 42.48 -12.93 4.36
C GLY A 79 43.00 -12.70 2.95
N LYS A 80 42.21 -13.04 1.92
CA LYS A 80 42.71 -12.98 0.53
C LYS A 80 42.22 -11.76 -0.26
N TYR A 81 40.98 -11.27 -0.03
CA TYR A 81 40.35 -10.34 -0.96
C TYR A 81 39.77 -9.09 -0.31
N HIS A 82 39.22 -9.18 0.90
CA HIS A 82 38.44 -8.08 1.47
C HIS A 82 38.92 -7.69 2.86
N PRO A 83 39.82 -6.67 2.98
CA PRO A 83 40.51 -6.30 4.23
C PRO A 83 39.59 -5.47 5.15
N HIS A 84 38.43 -5.97 5.49
CA HIS A 84 37.44 -5.34 6.36
C HIS A 84 36.96 -6.31 7.45
N GLY A 85 36.17 -5.82 8.40
CA GLY A 85 35.70 -6.64 9.53
C GLY A 85 34.92 -7.89 9.11
N ASP A 86 35.10 -8.97 9.83
CA ASP A 86 34.46 -10.25 9.62
C ASP A 86 32.93 -10.19 9.67
N SER A 87 32.36 -9.34 10.55
CA SER A 87 30.91 -9.13 10.66
C SER A 87 30.31 -8.64 9.34
N ALA A 88 30.94 -7.65 8.68
CA ALA A 88 30.42 -7.11 7.40
C ALA A 88 30.44 -8.16 6.29
N ILE A 89 31.44 -9.02 6.26
CA ILE A 89 31.56 -10.12 5.30
C ILE A 89 30.48 -11.17 5.62
N TYR A 90 30.31 -11.51 6.90
CA TYR A 90 29.31 -12.49 7.34
C TYR A 90 27.87 -12.00 7.05
N ASP A 91 27.55 -10.74 7.36
CA ASP A 91 26.24 -10.15 7.06
C ASP A 91 25.95 -10.15 5.56
N THR A 92 26.99 -9.97 4.74
CA THR A 92 26.88 -10.09 3.28
C THR A 92 26.56 -11.53 2.87
N LEU A 93 27.30 -12.51 3.38
CA LEU A 93 27.05 -13.94 3.13
C LEU A 93 25.65 -14.34 3.55
N VAL A 94 25.22 -13.88 4.74
CA VAL A 94 23.88 -14.13 5.27
C VAL A 94 22.80 -13.58 4.32
N ARG A 95 22.93 -12.33 3.89
CA ARG A 95 21.95 -11.71 2.99
C ARG A 95 21.81 -12.46 1.66
N LEU A 96 22.92 -12.98 1.10
CA LEU A 96 22.90 -13.78 -0.13
C LEU A 96 22.19 -15.14 0.02
N ALA A 97 21.96 -15.60 1.28
CA ALA A 97 21.27 -16.84 1.61
C ALA A 97 19.81 -16.64 2.10
N GLN A 98 19.35 -15.40 2.28
CA GLN A 98 17.99 -15.08 2.79
C GLN A 98 16.97 -15.05 1.65
N ASP A 99 15.96 -15.90 1.72
CA ASP A 99 14.88 -16.00 0.71
C ASP A 99 13.88 -14.83 0.72
N PHE A 100 13.82 -14.07 1.83
CA PHE A 100 13.06 -12.83 1.96
C PHE A 100 13.86 -11.57 1.54
N SER A 101 15.19 -11.71 1.31
CA SER A 101 16.07 -10.63 0.86
C SER A 101 16.41 -10.74 -0.62
N MET A 102 16.62 -11.97 -1.12
CA MET A 102 17.03 -12.27 -2.48
C MET A 102 15.90 -12.92 -3.26
N ARG A 103 15.62 -12.44 -4.46
CA ARG A 103 14.61 -13.06 -5.32
C ARG A 103 15.07 -14.45 -5.82
N TYR A 104 16.37 -14.57 -6.11
CA TYR A 104 17.05 -15.82 -6.45
C TYR A 104 18.33 -15.93 -5.61
N LEU A 105 18.42 -16.98 -4.79
CA LEU A 105 19.51 -17.18 -3.86
C LEU A 105 20.83 -17.44 -4.54
N LEU A 106 21.89 -16.75 -4.10
CA LEU A 106 23.25 -16.95 -4.54
C LEU A 106 24.04 -17.86 -3.60
N VAL A 107 23.60 -17.98 -2.36
CA VAL A 107 24.21 -18.85 -1.35
C VAL A 107 23.17 -19.83 -0.82
N ASP A 108 23.57 -21.12 -0.74
CA ASP A 108 22.78 -22.19 -0.12
C ASP A 108 23.28 -22.38 1.31
N GLY A 109 22.52 -21.82 2.26
CA GLY A 109 22.80 -21.83 3.69
C GLY A 109 22.15 -22.99 4.44
N GLN A 110 22.78 -23.43 5.54
CA GLN A 110 22.24 -24.38 6.51
C GLN A 110 22.44 -23.85 7.92
N GLY A 111 21.35 -23.83 8.69
CA GLY A 111 21.28 -23.25 10.03
C GLY A 111 20.41 -21.98 10.04
N ASN A 112 20.51 -21.20 11.10
CA ASN A 112 19.74 -19.95 11.22
C ASN A 112 20.49 -18.79 10.54
N PHE A 113 19.97 -18.34 9.41
CA PHE A 113 20.41 -17.16 8.65
C PHE A 113 19.54 -15.90 8.90
N GLY A 114 18.83 -15.85 10.03
CA GLY A 114 17.91 -14.78 10.35
C GLY A 114 16.49 -15.04 9.83
N SER A 115 15.55 -14.20 10.21
CA SER A 115 14.15 -14.30 9.81
C SER A 115 13.55 -12.95 9.45
N ILE A 116 12.34 -12.97 8.87
CA ILE A 116 11.53 -11.77 8.63
C ILE A 116 11.05 -11.12 9.94
N ASP A 117 11.17 -11.83 11.06
CA ASP A 117 10.88 -11.35 12.41
C ASP A 117 11.99 -10.51 13.04
N ASP A 118 13.01 -10.19 12.25
CA ASP A 118 14.21 -9.48 12.69
C ASP A 118 15.10 -10.28 13.65
N ASP A 119 14.92 -11.62 13.69
CA ASP A 119 15.87 -12.45 14.42
C ASP A 119 17.25 -12.37 13.77
N PRO A 120 18.30 -12.15 14.53
CA PRO A 120 19.66 -12.14 14.00
C PRO A 120 20.08 -13.52 13.53
N PRO A 121 20.98 -13.62 12.55
CA PRO A 121 21.57 -14.89 12.19
C PRO A 121 22.38 -15.49 13.35
N ALA A 122 22.47 -16.80 13.42
CA ALA A 122 23.34 -17.45 14.37
C ALA A 122 24.81 -17.10 14.09
N ALA A 123 25.67 -17.14 15.11
CA ALA A 123 27.09 -16.85 14.92
C ALA A 123 27.72 -17.74 13.82
N MET A 124 28.62 -17.19 13.01
CA MET A 124 29.21 -17.82 11.82
C MET A 124 29.88 -19.18 12.07
N ARG A 125 30.20 -19.51 13.30
CA ARG A 125 30.75 -20.85 13.71
C ARG A 125 29.68 -21.95 13.70
N TYR A 126 28.39 -21.59 13.74
CA TYR A 126 27.28 -22.56 13.73
C TYR A 126 26.70 -22.75 12.33
N THR A 127 26.63 -21.73 11.53
CA THR A 127 26.06 -21.79 10.17
C THR A 127 27.03 -22.40 9.17
N GLU A 128 26.49 -23.02 8.12
CA GLU A 128 27.24 -23.60 7.01
C GLU A 128 26.67 -23.09 5.69
N ALA A 129 27.55 -22.93 4.69
CA ALA A 129 27.16 -22.43 3.39
C ALA A 129 27.95 -23.07 2.25
N ARG A 130 27.36 -23.03 1.06
CA ARG A 130 27.98 -23.34 -0.24
C ARG A 130 27.35 -22.43 -1.30
N LEU A 131 27.89 -22.43 -2.51
CA LEU A 131 27.29 -21.70 -3.63
C LEU A 131 25.88 -22.21 -3.94
N GLY A 132 24.96 -21.27 -4.20
CA GLY A 132 23.67 -21.56 -4.76
C GLY A 132 23.80 -21.90 -6.26
N ARG A 133 22.81 -22.57 -6.84
CA ARG A 133 22.81 -22.91 -8.28
C ARG A 133 22.91 -21.68 -9.18
N MET A 134 22.21 -20.60 -8.82
CA MET A 134 22.25 -19.34 -9.58
C MET A 134 23.65 -18.68 -9.53
N ALA A 135 24.40 -18.84 -8.44
CA ALA A 135 25.76 -18.33 -8.34
C ALA A 135 26.72 -19.04 -9.29
N THR A 136 26.50 -20.32 -9.60
CA THR A 136 27.33 -21.05 -10.59
C THR A 136 27.16 -20.49 -11.99
N GLU A 137 25.98 -19.99 -12.34
CA GLU A 137 25.75 -19.29 -13.61
C GLU A 137 26.40 -17.90 -13.66
N MET A 138 26.59 -17.26 -12.51
CA MET A 138 27.35 -16.00 -12.41
C MET A 138 28.84 -16.19 -12.66
N LEU A 139 29.40 -17.34 -12.23
CA LEU A 139 30.81 -17.68 -12.23
C LEU A 139 31.23 -18.57 -13.42
N ARG A 140 30.28 -19.00 -14.22
CA ARG A 140 30.53 -19.92 -15.32
C ARG A 140 31.49 -19.29 -16.33
N ASP A 141 32.41 -20.12 -16.84
CA ASP A 141 33.45 -19.73 -17.83
C ASP A 141 34.42 -18.62 -17.33
N LEU A 142 34.57 -18.46 -16.00
CA LEU A 142 35.45 -17.45 -15.39
C LEU A 142 36.93 -17.74 -15.73
N ASP A 143 37.30 -19.00 -15.88
CA ASP A 143 38.63 -19.52 -16.25
C ASP A 143 38.87 -19.53 -17.77
N ALA A 144 37.89 -19.11 -18.57
CA ALA A 144 38.01 -19.01 -20.01
C ALA A 144 38.37 -17.57 -20.52
N ASP A 145 39.09 -16.79 -19.72
CA ASP A 145 39.56 -15.46 -20.09
C ASP A 145 38.40 -14.48 -20.47
N THR A 146 37.22 -14.71 -19.90
CA THR A 146 35.99 -13.99 -20.23
C THR A 146 35.91 -12.58 -19.63
N VAL A 147 36.60 -12.35 -18.52
CA VAL A 147 36.63 -11.09 -17.78
C VAL A 147 38.05 -10.74 -17.34
N ASP A 148 38.25 -9.47 -17.00
CA ASP A 148 39.54 -9.00 -16.52
C ASP A 148 39.74 -9.29 -15.03
N PHE A 149 40.96 -9.65 -14.69
CA PHE A 149 41.42 -9.82 -13.33
C PHE A 149 42.34 -8.67 -12.93
N GLY A 150 42.28 -8.29 -11.69
CA GLY A 150 43.13 -7.30 -11.07
C GLY A 150 43.81 -7.81 -9.81
N PRO A 151 44.86 -7.16 -9.33
CA PRO A 151 45.48 -7.54 -8.07
C PRO A 151 44.54 -7.25 -6.90
N ASN A 152 44.54 -8.14 -5.91
CA ASN A 152 43.91 -7.90 -4.63
C ASN A 152 44.61 -6.76 -3.85
N TYR A 153 44.11 -6.47 -2.63
CA TYR A 153 44.60 -5.34 -1.81
C TYR A 153 46.10 -5.41 -1.45
N ASP A 154 46.72 -6.59 -1.41
CA ASP A 154 48.16 -6.76 -1.09
C ASP A 154 48.98 -7.21 -2.30
N GLY A 155 48.40 -7.31 -3.48
CA GLY A 155 49.05 -7.66 -4.73
C GLY A 155 49.49 -9.10 -4.86
N LYS A 156 49.15 -9.98 -3.88
CA LYS A 156 49.57 -11.42 -3.88
C LYS A 156 48.61 -12.32 -4.61
N ASN A 157 47.32 -11.98 -4.71
CA ASN A 157 46.31 -12.76 -5.39
C ASN A 157 45.67 -11.92 -6.47
N GLN A 158 45.05 -12.56 -7.43
CA GLN A 158 44.24 -11.95 -8.46
C GLN A 158 42.75 -12.12 -8.09
N GLU A 159 41.92 -11.13 -8.34
CA GLU A 159 40.49 -11.17 -8.20
C GLU A 159 39.80 -10.69 -9.49
N PRO A 160 38.62 -11.24 -9.83
CA PRO A 160 37.90 -10.76 -11.02
C PRO A 160 37.32 -9.36 -10.76
N LEU A 161 37.51 -8.45 -11.71
CA LEU A 161 36.96 -7.10 -11.63
C LEU A 161 35.45 -7.08 -11.86
N VAL A 162 34.93 -8.07 -12.60
CA VAL A 162 33.51 -8.33 -12.88
C VAL A 162 33.33 -9.83 -13.09
N LEU A 163 32.13 -10.37 -12.88
CA LEU A 163 31.83 -11.76 -13.20
C LEU A 163 31.20 -11.88 -14.60
N PRO A 164 31.30 -13.06 -15.26
CA PRO A 164 30.67 -13.29 -16.57
C PRO A 164 29.15 -13.12 -16.55
N ALA A 165 28.47 -13.48 -15.45
CA ALA A 165 27.05 -13.22 -15.15
C ALA A 165 26.10 -13.59 -16.30
N ARG A 166 25.93 -14.88 -16.58
CA ARG A 166 25.09 -15.38 -17.71
C ARG A 166 23.62 -14.96 -17.67
N TYR A 167 23.15 -14.31 -16.61
CA TYR A 167 21.81 -13.73 -16.50
C TYR A 167 21.89 -12.31 -15.91
N PRO A 168 20.89 -11.44 -16.16
CA PRO A 168 20.94 -10.03 -15.76
C PRO A 168 20.69 -9.87 -14.25
N ASN A 169 21.68 -10.25 -13.44
CA ASN A 169 21.56 -10.30 -11.98
C ASN A 169 21.17 -8.97 -11.35
N LEU A 170 21.62 -7.84 -11.89
CA LEU A 170 21.23 -6.51 -11.40
C LEU A 170 19.73 -6.28 -11.46
N LEU A 171 19.06 -6.72 -12.52
CA LEU A 171 17.61 -6.66 -12.65
C LEU A 171 16.93 -7.75 -11.80
N VAL A 172 17.45 -9.00 -11.86
CA VAL A 172 16.81 -10.15 -11.25
C VAL A 172 16.80 -10.07 -9.72
N ASN A 173 17.92 -9.74 -9.09
CA ASN A 173 18.04 -9.63 -7.63
C ASN A 173 17.99 -8.19 -7.11
N GLY A 174 18.12 -7.20 -7.98
CA GLY A 174 18.22 -5.82 -7.56
C GLY A 174 19.47 -5.50 -6.76
N SER A 175 19.55 -4.29 -6.23
CA SER A 175 20.61 -3.86 -5.31
C SER A 175 20.15 -2.66 -4.49
N ALA A 176 20.51 -2.60 -3.22
CA ALA A 176 20.29 -1.44 -2.37
C ALA A 176 21.60 -1.03 -1.68
N GLY A 177 21.92 0.26 -1.64
CA GLY A 177 23.15 0.77 -1.02
C GLY A 177 23.13 2.26 -0.81
N ILE A 178 23.84 2.70 0.22
CA ILE A 178 23.99 4.12 0.58
C ILE A 178 25.47 4.47 0.43
N ALA A 179 25.77 5.39 -0.47
CA ALA A 179 27.11 5.95 -0.70
C ALA A 179 27.19 7.39 -0.21
N VAL A 180 28.34 8.02 -0.42
CA VAL A 180 28.50 9.45 -0.11
C VAL A 180 27.80 10.28 -1.19
N GLY A 181 26.80 11.07 -0.80
CA GLY A 181 26.07 11.95 -1.70
C GLY A 181 25.07 11.27 -2.65
N MET A 182 24.97 9.94 -2.63
CA MET A 182 24.03 9.20 -3.47
C MET A 182 23.63 7.86 -2.86
N ALA A 183 22.54 7.28 -3.34
CA ALA A 183 22.08 5.96 -2.94
C ALA A 183 21.59 5.19 -4.16
N THR A 184 21.60 3.88 -4.09
CA THR A 184 20.96 3.01 -5.06
C THR A 184 19.87 2.18 -4.39
N ASN A 185 18.76 1.96 -5.08
CA ASN A 185 17.68 1.09 -4.64
C ASN A 185 16.96 0.52 -5.87
N ILE A 186 17.55 -0.54 -6.44
CA ILE A 186 17.09 -1.21 -7.64
C ILE A 186 16.23 -2.39 -7.20
N PRO A 187 14.95 -2.45 -7.60
CA PRO A 187 14.07 -3.55 -7.21
C PRO A 187 14.42 -4.85 -7.93
N PRO A 188 14.15 -6.02 -7.32
CA PRO A 188 14.27 -7.31 -7.98
C PRO A 188 13.13 -7.54 -8.98
N HIS A 189 13.38 -8.42 -9.98
CA HIS A 189 12.43 -8.76 -11.02
C HIS A 189 12.36 -10.27 -11.26
N ASN A 190 11.29 -10.71 -11.89
CA ASN A 190 11.12 -12.09 -12.30
C ASN A 190 12.13 -12.45 -13.41
N LEU A 191 12.79 -13.62 -13.29
CA LEU A 191 13.82 -14.06 -14.24
C LEU A 191 13.28 -14.21 -15.67
N ARG A 192 12.09 -14.81 -15.83
CA ARG A 192 11.46 -14.98 -17.16
C ARG A 192 11.19 -13.64 -17.82
N GLU A 193 10.68 -12.67 -17.05
CA GLU A 193 10.39 -11.34 -17.55
C GLU A 193 11.66 -10.56 -17.90
N ALA A 194 12.67 -10.60 -17.03
CA ALA A 194 13.94 -9.90 -17.24
C ALA A 194 14.67 -10.44 -18.47
N VAL A 195 14.74 -11.78 -18.61
CA VAL A 195 15.35 -12.42 -19.79
C VAL A 195 14.54 -12.11 -21.05
N SER A 196 13.21 -12.16 -20.99
CA SER A 196 12.35 -11.79 -22.13
C SER A 196 12.62 -10.36 -22.62
N ALA A 197 12.82 -9.41 -21.69
CA ALA A 197 13.18 -8.03 -22.02
C ALA A 197 14.58 -7.93 -22.66
N VAL A 198 15.56 -8.71 -22.18
CA VAL A 198 16.90 -8.78 -22.78
C VAL A 198 16.84 -9.33 -24.22
N ILE A 199 16.10 -10.42 -24.44
CA ILE A 199 15.93 -11.01 -25.78
C ILE A 199 15.25 -10.01 -26.71
N ALA A 200 14.19 -9.32 -26.25
CA ALA A 200 13.51 -8.30 -27.04
C ALA A 200 14.44 -7.13 -27.42
N TYR A 201 15.36 -6.73 -26.54
CA TYR A 201 16.38 -5.71 -26.83
C TYR A 201 17.43 -6.21 -27.84
N ILE A 202 17.84 -7.50 -27.78
CA ILE A 202 18.75 -8.09 -28.74
C ILE A 202 18.10 -8.11 -30.14
N ASP A 203 16.79 -8.40 -30.22
CA ASP A 203 16.05 -8.45 -31.49
C ASP A 203 15.79 -7.05 -32.08
N ASP A 204 15.52 -6.06 -31.22
CA ASP A 204 15.37 -4.65 -31.59
C ASP A 204 16.14 -3.73 -30.63
N PRO A 205 17.39 -3.37 -30.96
CA PRO A 205 18.19 -2.44 -30.12
C PRO A 205 17.57 -1.04 -29.96
N ASN A 206 16.58 -0.68 -30.77
CA ASN A 206 15.89 0.61 -30.72
C ASN A 206 14.58 0.55 -29.90
N ILE A 207 14.23 -0.62 -29.36
CA ILE A 207 13.04 -0.80 -28.53
C ILE A 207 13.00 0.26 -27.43
N ASP A 208 11.84 0.91 -27.28
CA ASP A 208 11.62 1.91 -26.24
C ASP A 208 11.26 1.26 -24.89
N VAL A 209 11.12 2.08 -23.85
CA VAL A 209 10.78 1.60 -22.52
C VAL A 209 9.39 0.95 -22.50
N GLU A 210 8.43 1.46 -23.27
CA GLU A 210 7.08 0.88 -23.33
C GLU A 210 7.08 -0.48 -24.03
N GLY A 211 7.91 -0.64 -25.06
CA GLY A 211 8.16 -1.93 -25.70
C GLY A 211 8.74 -2.94 -24.72
N LEU A 212 9.75 -2.54 -23.93
CA LEU A 212 10.34 -3.40 -22.89
C LEU A 212 9.33 -3.76 -21.79
N MET A 213 8.44 -2.85 -21.41
CA MET A 213 7.41 -3.09 -20.39
C MET A 213 6.36 -4.14 -20.82
N ARG A 214 6.28 -4.51 -22.08
CA ARG A 214 5.47 -5.66 -22.52
C ARG A 214 6.06 -6.98 -22.07
N HIS A 215 7.36 -7.03 -21.88
CA HIS A 215 8.14 -8.20 -21.45
C HIS A 215 8.38 -8.21 -19.95
N ILE A 216 8.75 -7.06 -19.36
CA ILE A 216 9.01 -6.89 -17.94
C ILE A 216 7.95 -5.97 -17.33
N LYS A 217 6.96 -6.54 -16.66
CA LYS A 217 5.76 -5.82 -16.20
C LYS A 217 6.02 -4.90 -15.02
N GLY A 218 6.99 -5.23 -14.19
CA GLY A 218 7.32 -4.48 -12.97
C GLY A 218 8.18 -5.28 -12.00
N PRO A 219 8.54 -4.70 -10.85
CA PRO A 219 9.24 -5.39 -9.77
C PRO A 219 8.55 -6.68 -9.34
N ASP A 220 9.34 -7.67 -8.94
CA ASP A 220 8.88 -8.95 -8.40
C ASP A 220 9.61 -9.26 -7.10
N PHE A 221 9.00 -8.88 -5.98
CA PHE A 221 9.63 -8.95 -4.67
C PHE A 221 9.65 -10.37 -4.12
N PRO A 222 10.71 -10.79 -3.41
CA PRO A 222 10.81 -12.12 -2.81
C PRO A 222 9.69 -12.40 -1.79
N THR A 223 9.21 -11.36 -1.09
CA THR A 223 8.13 -11.44 -0.10
C THR A 223 6.72 -11.36 -0.69
N GLY A 224 6.59 -11.26 -2.02
CA GLY A 224 5.29 -11.12 -2.71
C GLY A 224 4.68 -9.73 -2.55
N GLY A 225 3.44 -9.68 -2.08
CA GLY A 225 2.67 -8.44 -1.94
C GLY A 225 1.99 -7.99 -3.23
N ILE A 226 1.37 -6.82 -3.17
CA ILE A 226 0.57 -6.25 -4.26
C ILE A 226 1.11 -4.86 -4.59
N ILE A 227 1.47 -4.62 -5.85
CA ILE A 227 1.83 -3.28 -6.35
C ILE A 227 0.56 -2.57 -6.80
N LEU A 228 0.37 -1.34 -6.33
CA LEU A 228 -0.78 -0.51 -6.63
C LEU A 228 -0.45 0.49 -7.75
N GLY A 229 -1.03 0.25 -8.94
CA GLY A 229 -0.84 1.09 -10.13
C GLY A 229 0.49 0.88 -10.85
N SER A 230 0.57 1.31 -12.11
CA SER A 230 1.74 1.16 -12.98
C SER A 230 2.53 2.45 -13.22
N ALA A 231 2.01 3.62 -12.85
CA ALA A 231 2.64 4.91 -13.11
C ALA A 231 4.04 5.00 -12.50
N GLY A 232 4.20 4.63 -11.22
CA GLY A 232 5.50 4.64 -10.56
C GLY A 232 6.51 3.66 -11.14
N ILE A 233 6.06 2.54 -11.74
CA ILE A 233 6.91 1.60 -12.46
C ILE A 233 7.39 2.23 -13.78
N ARG A 234 6.48 2.86 -14.53
CA ARG A 234 6.80 3.54 -15.80
C ARG A 234 7.82 4.66 -15.57
N ASP A 235 7.60 5.49 -14.56
CA ASP A 235 8.54 6.55 -14.20
C ASP A 235 9.93 5.98 -13.87
N ALA A 236 9.98 4.92 -13.05
CA ALA A 236 11.23 4.25 -12.68
C ALA A 236 11.98 3.72 -13.89
N TYR A 237 11.30 3.06 -14.82
CA TYR A 237 11.92 2.46 -15.99
C TYR A 237 12.34 3.49 -17.04
N ALA A 238 11.61 4.60 -17.16
CA ALA A 238 11.93 5.66 -18.08
C ALA A 238 13.09 6.55 -17.60
N THR A 239 13.11 6.88 -16.30
CA THR A 239 14.03 7.89 -15.75
C THR A 239 15.06 7.34 -14.77
N GLY A 240 14.97 6.08 -14.40
CA GLY A 240 15.76 5.48 -13.31
C GLY A 240 15.27 5.87 -11.92
N ARG A 241 14.18 6.64 -11.79
CA ARG A 241 13.60 7.05 -10.49
C ARG A 241 12.09 6.93 -10.50
N GLY A 242 11.53 6.33 -9.45
CA GLY A 242 10.09 6.17 -9.35
C GLY A 242 9.65 5.81 -7.94
N ARG A 243 8.33 5.88 -7.72
CA ARG A 243 7.70 5.52 -6.43
C ARG A 243 6.70 4.41 -6.67
N VAL A 244 7.03 3.21 -6.24
CA VAL A 244 6.18 2.03 -6.38
C VAL A 244 5.48 1.78 -5.05
N ARG A 245 4.16 1.90 -5.02
CA ARG A 245 3.35 1.59 -3.82
C ARG A 245 3.18 0.08 -3.73
N VAL A 246 3.53 -0.48 -2.58
CA VAL A 246 3.43 -1.91 -2.30
C VAL A 246 2.57 -2.13 -1.07
N GLN A 247 1.64 -3.06 -1.18
CA GLN A 247 0.68 -3.40 -0.14
C GLN A 247 0.84 -4.87 0.27
N ALA A 248 0.65 -5.14 1.56
CA ALA A 248 0.58 -6.50 2.10
C ALA A 248 -0.62 -7.25 1.51
N ARG A 249 -0.47 -8.56 1.30
CA ARG A 249 -1.59 -9.42 0.96
C ARG A 249 -2.30 -9.83 2.24
N ALA A 250 -3.57 -9.46 2.35
CA ALA A 250 -4.40 -9.78 3.50
C ALA A 250 -5.82 -10.18 3.05
N HIS A 251 -6.45 -11.05 3.82
CA HIS A 251 -7.83 -11.47 3.62
C HIS A 251 -8.56 -11.56 4.95
N ILE A 252 -9.89 -11.64 4.90
CA ILE A 252 -10.74 -11.68 6.09
C ILE A 252 -11.22 -13.11 6.28
N GLU A 253 -11.08 -13.63 7.50
CA GLU A 253 -11.56 -14.94 7.89
C GLU A 253 -12.58 -14.84 9.04
N PRO A 254 -13.68 -15.60 9.01
CA PRO A 254 -14.58 -15.71 10.13
C PRO A 254 -13.96 -16.54 11.26
N LEU A 255 -14.11 -16.07 12.50
CA LEU A 255 -13.72 -16.79 13.72
C LEU A 255 -14.94 -17.29 14.48
N ALA A 256 -14.70 -18.12 15.51
CA ALA A 256 -15.76 -18.60 16.40
C ALA A 256 -16.51 -17.43 17.08
N GLN A 257 -17.76 -17.66 17.46
CA GLN A 257 -18.62 -16.71 18.17
C GLN A 257 -18.97 -15.43 17.41
N GLY A 258 -18.89 -15.43 16.05
CA GLY A 258 -19.24 -14.29 15.21
C GLY A 258 -18.22 -13.14 15.27
N LYS A 259 -16.97 -13.45 15.60
CA LYS A 259 -15.82 -12.57 15.39
C LYS A 259 -15.26 -12.77 14.00
N GLU A 260 -14.45 -11.84 13.53
CA GLU A 260 -13.70 -11.90 12.28
C GLU A 260 -12.23 -11.56 12.56
N ALA A 261 -11.34 -12.06 11.72
CA ALA A 261 -9.92 -11.72 11.75
C ALA A 261 -9.44 -11.25 10.38
N ILE A 262 -8.45 -10.39 10.41
CA ILE A 262 -7.65 -10.03 9.24
C ILE A 262 -6.40 -10.90 9.26
N VAL A 263 -6.22 -11.71 8.23
CA VAL A 263 -5.07 -12.61 8.10
C VAL A 263 -4.12 -12.05 7.05
N VAL A 264 -2.88 -11.76 7.45
CA VAL A 264 -1.82 -11.25 6.57
C VAL A 264 -0.91 -12.41 6.18
N THR A 265 -0.75 -12.65 4.88
CA THR A 265 0.04 -13.75 4.32
C THR A 265 1.32 -13.30 3.63
N GLU A 266 1.40 -12.04 3.19
CA GLU A 266 2.56 -11.48 2.53
C GLU A 266 2.77 -10.02 2.98
N LEU A 267 4.03 -9.62 3.15
CA LEU A 267 4.40 -8.25 3.53
C LEU A 267 5.13 -7.55 2.39
N PRO A 268 5.04 -6.21 2.33
CA PRO A 268 5.87 -5.44 1.42
C PRO A 268 7.36 -5.73 1.65
N TYR A 269 8.12 -5.71 0.58
CA TYR A 269 9.57 -5.97 0.62
C TYR A 269 10.29 -5.01 1.57
N GLN A 270 11.24 -5.53 2.34
CA GLN A 270 12.02 -4.83 3.37
C GLN A 270 11.21 -4.43 4.63
N VAL A 271 9.96 -4.87 4.77
CA VAL A 271 9.18 -4.70 5.99
C VAL A 271 9.42 -5.88 6.92
N LYS A 272 9.79 -5.57 8.18
CA LYS A 272 9.93 -6.56 9.25
C LYS A 272 8.57 -6.90 9.84
N LYS A 273 8.31 -8.18 10.09
CA LYS A 273 7.08 -8.64 10.75
C LYS A 273 7.14 -8.38 12.26
N GLY A 274 8.18 -8.88 12.92
CA GLY A 274 8.45 -8.76 14.37
C GLY A 274 9.60 -7.80 14.68
N GLY A 275 10.11 -7.89 15.90
CA GLY A 275 11.23 -7.09 16.41
C GLY A 275 10.88 -5.64 16.68
N GLU A 276 11.88 -4.86 17.10
CA GLU A 276 11.73 -3.43 17.39
C GLU A 276 11.39 -2.65 16.11
N GLY A 277 10.29 -1.88 16.16
CA GLY A 277 9.78 -1.13 15.02
C GLY A 277 9.16 -1.98 13.90
N GLY A 278 8.99 -3.29 14.10
CA GLY A 278 8.30 -4.20 13.18
C GLY A 278 6.79 -3.95 13.12
N LEU A 279 6.12 -4.65 12.21
CA LEU A 279 4.68 -4.48 11.96
C LEU A 279 3.85 -4.78 13.23
N ILE A 280 4.11 -5.89 13.90
CA ILE A 280 3.36 -6.32 15.09
C ILE A 280 3.44 -5.26 16.18
N GLN A 281 4.64 -4.76 16.47
CA GLN A 281 4.85 -3.70 17.47
C GLN A 281 4.08 -2.43 17.09
N LYS A 282 4.15 -2.00 15.83
CA LYS A 282 3.43 -0.79 15.37
C LYS A 282 1.90 -0.92 15.46
N ILE A 283 1.36 -2.11 15.20
CA ILE A 283 -0.07 -2.36 15.38
C ILE A 283 -0.42 -2.29 16.87
N ALA A 284 0.38 -2.92 17.74
CA ALA A 284 0.18 -2.88 19.19
C ALA A 284 0.21 -1.44 19.74
N ASP A 285 1.16 -0.61 19.27
CA ASP A 285 1.25 0.80 19.63
C ASP A 285 0.00 1.58 19.21
N LEU A 286 -0.54 1.34 17.99
CA LEU A 286 -1.76 1.99 17.53
C LEU A 286 -3.01 1.57 18.34
N VAL A 287 -3.05 0.34 18.82
CA VAL A 287 -4.11 -0.16 19.71
C VAL A 287 -3.97 0.50 21.08
N HIS A 288 -2.76 0.57 21.62
CA HIS A 288 -2.47 1.22 22.91
C HIS A 288 -2.84 2.71 22.88
N ASP A 289 -2.46 3.41 21.82
CA ASP A 289 -2.79 4.82 21.57
C ASP A 289 -4.28 5.07 21.25
N LYS A 290 -5.10 4.00 21.19
CA LYS A 290 -6.53 4.06 20.84
C LYS A 290 -6.81 4.62 19.43
N LYS A 291 -5.83 4.60 18.53
CA LYS A 291 -6.02 5.00 17.13
C LYS A 291 -6.77 3.92 16.34
N ILE A 292 -6.56 2.66 16.70
CA ILE A 292 -7.30 1.50 16.19
C ILE A 292 -7.79 0.70 17.39
N SER A 293 -9.03 0.98 17.84
CA SER A 293 -9.60 0.37 19.03
C SER A 293 -10.33 -0.95 18.77
N GLU A 294 -10.50 -1.29 17.51
CA GLU A 294 -11.32 -2.43 17.03
C GLU A 294 -10.58 -3.76 17.07
N ILE A 295 -9.27 -3.77 17.25
CA ILE A 295 -8.45 -4.99 17.37
C ILE A 295 -8.57 -5.55 18.78
N SER A 296 -8.77 -6.87 18.90
CA SER A 296 -8.83 -7.58 20.17
C SER A 296 -7.52 -8.27 20.51
N ASP A 297 -6.88 -8.90 19.53
CA ASP A 297 -5.61 -9.63 19.72
C ASP A 297 -4.82 -9.73 18.42
N ILE A 298 -3.53 -10.08 18.52
CA ILE A 298 -2.64 -10.30 17.38
C ILE A 298 -1.85 -11.56 17.67
N GLU A 299 -2.02 -12.57 16.82
CA GLU A 299 -1.34 -13.86 16.94
C GLU A 299 -0.50 -14.16 15.69
N ASP A 300 0.70 -14.68 15.91
CA ASP A 300 1.56 -15.13 14.82
C ASP A 300 1.49 -16.65 14.68
N HIS A 301 0.84 -17.10 13.62
CA HIS A 301 0.71 -18.51 13.25
C HIS A 301 1.61 -18.88 12.07
N SER A 302 2.64 -18.10 11.79
CA SER A 302 3.59 -18.37 10.71
C SER A 302 4.33 -19.70 10.96
N SER A 303 4.61 -20.43 9.89
CA SER A 303 5.29 -21.72 9.92
C SER A 303 6.14 -21.90 8.66
N ASP A 304 6.74 -23.07 8.49
CA ASP A 304 7.41 -23.51 7.26
C ASP A 304 6.51 -23.49 6.02
N LYS A 305 5.18 -23.49 6.20
CA LYS A 305 4.19 -23.37 5.12
C LYS A 305 3.95 -21.96 4.63
N GLY A 306 4.48 -20.96 5.32
CA GLY A 306 4.35 -19.55 4.99
C GLY A 306 3.96 -18.67 6.16
N MET A 307 3.91 -17.38 5.89
CA MET A 307 3.52 -16.35 6.85
C MET A 307 2.00 -16.37 7.07
N ARG A 308 1.59 -16.29 8.34
CA ARG A 308 0.20 -16.19 8.76
C ARG A 308 0.10 -15.34 10.05
N LEU A 309 -0.01 -14.04 9.88
CA LEU A 309 -0.25 -13.11 10.99
C LEU A 309 -1.76 -12.88 11.10
N VAL A 310 -2.35 -13.27 12.23
CA VAL A 310 -3.78 -13.19 12.51
C VAL A 310 -4.05 -11.99 13.41
N ILE A 311 -4.87 -11.06 12.94
CA ILE A 311 -5.29 -9.86 13.67
C ILE A 311 -6.76 -10.03 13.99
N GLU A 312 -7.07 -10.44 15.22
CA GLU A 312 -8.44 -10.64 15.69
C GLU A 312 -9.17 -9.33 15.92
N LEU A 313 -10.40 -9.23 15.46
CA LEU A 313 -11.24 -8.06 15.61
C LEU A 313 -12.25 -8.23 16.75
N LYS A 314 -12.59 -7.12 17.40
CA LYS A 314 -13.68 -7.08 18.36
C LYS A 314 -15.02 -7.30 17.66
N ARG A 315 -15.98 -7.90 18.36
CA ARG A 315 -17.33 -8.12 17.83
C ARG A 315 -17.95 -6.78 17.38
N GLY A 316 -18.49 -6.75 16.16
CA GLY A 316 -19.09 -5.56 15.56
C GLY A 316 -18.10 -4.58 14.92
N ALA A 317 -16.82 -4.92 14.86
CA ALA A 317 -15.87 -4.19 14.03
C ALA A 317 -16.10 -4.51 12.55
N ILE A 318 -15.91 -3.54 11.67
CA ILE A 318 -16.00 -3.74 10.22
C ILE A 318 -14.58 -4.05 9.69
N PRO A 319 -14.29 -5.29 9.27
CA PRO A 319 -12.92 -5.71 8.95
C PRO A 319 -12.27 -4.87 7.86
N LYS A 320 -13.02 -4.51 6.81
CA LYS A 320 -12.50 -3.68 5.71
C LYS A 320 -12.07 -2.29 6.16
N VAL A 321 -12.78 -1.68 7.10
CA VAL A 321 -12.43 -0.38 7.68
C VAL A 321 -11.16 -0.49 8.51
N VAL A 322 -11.03 -1.54 9.31
CA VAL A 322 -9.82 -1.78 10.12
C VAL A 322 -8.63 -2.07 9.21
N LEU A 323 -8.80 -2.89 8.17
CA LEU A 323 -7.75 -3.18 7.20
C LEU A 323 -7.24 -1.90 6.51
N ASN A 324 -8.13 -0.99 6.11
CA ASN A 324 -7.74 0.29 5.54
C ASN A 324 -7.01 1.20 6.54
N LYS A 325 -7.43 1.21 7.81
CA LYS A 325 -6.68 1.91 8.86
C LYS A 325 -5.28 1.34 9.03
N LEU A 326 -5.13 0.01 8.96
CA LEU A 326 -3.84 -0.67 9.00
C LEU A 326 -2.96 -0.27 7.81
N TYR A 327 -3.48 -0.28 6.59
CA TYR A 327 -2.75 0.19 5.40
C TYR A 327 -2.30 1.65 5.51
N LYS A 328 -3.14 2.52 6.08
CA LYS A 328 -2.85 3.95 6.22
C LYS A 328 -1.82 4.26 7.31
N HIS A 329 -1.80 3.50 8.40
CA HIS A 329 -1.03 3.84 9.60
C HIS A 329 0.14 2.89 9.89
N THR A 330 0.27 1.80 9.14
CA THR A 330 1.33 0.80 9.34
C THR A 330 2.09 0.52 8.04
N PRO A 331 3.25 -0.14 8.09
CA PRO A 331 3.97 -0.56 6.90
C PRO A 331 3.32 -1.73 6.13
N MET A 332 2.08 -2.12 6.47
CA MET A 332 1.29 -2.99 5.58
C MET A 332 1.08 -2.38 4.20
N GLN A 333 1.16 -1.07 4.08
CA GLN A 333 1.32 -0.38 2.80
C GLN A 333 2.51 0.57 2.90
N THR A 334 3.44 0.46 1.96
CA THR A 334 4.65 1.29 1.89
C THR A 334 4.95 1.72 0.47
N THR A 335 5.85 2.68 0.34
CA THR A 335 6.34 3.12 -0.97
C THR A 335 7.78 2.69 -1.13
N PHE A 336 8.05 1.83 -2.11
CA PHE A 336 9.40 1.49 -2.53
C PHE A 336 9.91 2.61 -3.45
N GLY A 337 10.89 3.37 -2.96
CA GLY A 337 11.55 4.43 -3.74
C GLY A 337 12.59 3.84 -4.66
N VAL A 338 12.25 3.69 -5.95
CA VAL A 338 13.19 3.19 -6.96
C VAL A 338 14.23 4.26 -7.27
N ASN A 339 15.51 3.87 -7.24
CA ASN A 339 16.64 4.69 -7.67
C ASN A 339 17.68 3.78 -8.34
N MET A 340 17.68 3.75 -9.67
CA MET A 340 18.45 2.82 -10.48
C MET A 340 19.86 3.38 -10.74
N VAL A 341 20.68 3.50 -9.71
CA VAL A 341 22.07 3.95 -9.79
C VAL A 341 23.02 2.76 -9.79
N ALA A 342 23.84 2.64 -10.79
CA ALA A 342 24.89 1.63 -10.91
C ALA A 342 26.18 2.21 -11.46
N LEU A 343 27.28 1.47 -11.36
CA LEU A 343 28.56 1.84 -11.92
C LEU A 343 28.63 1.40 -13.40
N VAL A 344 28.89 2.37 -14.28
CA VAL A 344 29.23 2.16 -15.67
C VAL A 344 30.67 2.65 -15.85
N ASP A 345 31.60 1.75 -16.13
CA ASP A 345 33.04 2.07 -16.23
C ASP A 345 33.57 2.82 -14.99
N ASN A 346 33.21 2.33 -13.79
CA ASN A 346 33.51 2.94 -12.49
C ASN A 346 32.91 4.33 -12.25
N VAL A 347 32.01 4.80 -13.12
CA VAL A 347 31.29 6.07 -12.93
C VAL A 347 29.84 5.80 -12.52
N PRO A 348 29.35 6.37 -11.40
CA PRO A 348 27.99 6.20 -10.99
C PRO A 348 27.03 6.93 -11.95
N ARG A 349 26.02 6.20 -12.47
CA ARG A 349 24.99 6.75 -13.37
C ARG A 349 23.62 6.32 -12.90
N THR A 350 22.64 7.20 -13.04
CA THR A 350 21.22 6.82 -12.95
C THR A 350 20.80 6.31 -14.33
N LEU A 351 20.34 5.09 -14.39
CA LEU A 351 20.07 4.39 -15.65
C LEU A 351 18.57 4.13 -15.81
N SER A 352 18.06 4.27 -17.02
CA SER A 352 16.76 3.74 -17.44
C SER A 352 16.83 2.21 -17.57
N LEU A 353 15.66 1.56 -17.63
CA LEU A 353 15.60 0.11 -17.88
C LEU A 353 16.33 -0.27 -19.19
N ARG A 354 16.10 0.52 -20.25
CA ARG A 354 16.73 0.28 -21.55
C ARG A 354 18.25 0.33 -21.48
N GLU A 355 18.80 1.33 -20.78
CA GLU A 355 20.25 1.44 -20.61
C GLU A 355 20.82 0.29 -19.79
N MET A 356 20.14 -0.15 -18.72
CA MET A 356 20.57 -1.29 -17.92
C MET A 356 20.62 -2.58 -18.75
N VAL A 357 19.56 -2.83 -19.54
CA VAL A 357 19.52 -3.98 -20.45
C VAL A 357 20.61 -3.88 -21.51
N GLY A 358 20.83 -2.69 -22.09
CA GLY A 358 21.87 -2.47 -23.09
C GLY A 358 23.26 -2.79 -22.57
N HIS A 359 23.65 -2.23 -21.40
CA HIS A 359 24.95 -2.50 -20.78
C HIS A 359 25.16 -3.98 -20.44
N TYR A 360 24.09 -4.68 -20.02
CA TYR A 360 24.15 -6.10 -19.80
C TYR A 360 24.38 -6.89 -21.11
N VAL A 361 23.66 -6.55 -22.18
CA VAL A 361 23.84 -7.19 -23.51
C VAL A 361 25.24 -6.96 -24.05
N ASP A 362 25.78 -5.74 -23.94
CA ASP A 362 27.14 -5.42 -24.37
C ASP A 362 28.16 -6.24 -23.59
N HIS A 363 27.98 -6.39 -22.28
CA HIS A 363 28.85 -7.25 -21.46
C HIS A 363 28.75 -8.72 -21.89
N GLN A 364 27.57 -9.25 -22.17
CA GLN A 364 27.42 -10.63 -22.62
C GLN A 364 28.07 -10.86 -23.98
N ARG A 365 27.98 -9.89 -24.91
CA ARG A 365 28.68 -9.96 -26.17
C ARG A 365 30.19 -10.07 -25.97
N ASP A 366 30.76 -9.24 -25.12
CA ASP A 366 32.19 -9.29 -24.81
C ASP A 366 32.58 -10.63 -24.18
N VAL A 367 31.81 -11.13 -23.20
CA VAL A 367 32.02 -12.44 -22.57
C VAL A 367 31.99 -13.58 -23.58
N VAL A 368 31.02 -13.63 -24.50
CA VAL A 368 30.90 -14.67 -25.53
C VAL A 368 32.06 -14.56 -26.54
N ILE A 369 32.41 -13.36 -26.98
CA ILE A 369 33.55 -13.15 -27.88
C ILE A 369 34.87 -13.61 -27.23
N ARG A 370 35.12 -13.24 -26.00
CA ARG A 370 36.35 -13.61 -25.27
C ARG A 370 36.41 -15.12 -25.04
N ARG A 371 35.29 -15.73 -24.60
CA ARG A 371 35.18 -17.19 -24.43
C ARG A 371 35.44 -17.91 -25.75
N THR A 372 34.82 -17.50 -26.84
CA THR A 372 34.99 -18.09 -28.16
C THR A 372 36.43 -17.97 -28.67
N LYS A 373 37.07 -16.82 -28.44
CA LYS A 373 38.50 -16.62 -28.75
C LYS A 373 39.40 -17.55 -27.91
N TYR A 374 39.11 -17.72 -26.64
CA TYR A 374 39.84 -18.62 -25.74
C TYR A 374 39.69 -20.08 -26.21
N GLU A 375 38.46 -20.52 -26.51
CA GLU A 375 38.20 -21.87 -27.01
C GLU A 375 38.90 -22.09 -28.37
N LEU A 376 38.84 -21.13 -29.29
CA LEU A 376 39.50 -21.16 -30.57
C LEU A 376 41.00 -21.34 -30.42
N ARG A 377 41.64 -20.52 -29.58
CA ARG A 377 43.07 -20.61 -29.29
C ARG A 377 43.44 -21.99 -28.74
N ARG A 378 42.66 -22.52 -27.77
CA ARG A 378 42.87 -23.86 -27.20
C ARG A 378 42.67 -24.96 -28.22
N ALA A 379 41.67 -24.84 -29.07
CA ALA A 379 41.43 -25.82 -30.15
C ALA A 379 42.54 -25.78 -31.20
N GLU A 380 43.00 -24.60 -31.61
CA GLU A 380 44.13 -24.43 -32.54
C GLU A 380 45.43 -24.98 -31.97
N GLU A 381 45.76 -24.65 -30.71
CA GLU A 381 46.93 -25.21 -30.00
C GLU A 381 46.89 -26.73 -29.92
N ARG A 382 45.72 -27.34 -29.66
CA ARG A 382 45.54 -28.78 -29.57
C ARG A 382 45.61 -29.43 -30.95
N ALA A 383 44.95 -28.89 -31.96
CA ALA A 383 44.99 -29.36 -33.34
C ALA A 383 46.40 -29.35 -33.89
N HIS A 384 47.14 -28.27 -33.62
CA HIS A 384 48.54 -28.14 -34.01
C HIS A 384 49.45 -29.26 -33.40
N VAL A 385 49.23 -29.60 -32.13
CA VAL A 385 49.95 -30.74 -31.53
C VAL A 385 49.53 -32.06 -32.16
N LEU A 386 48.24 -32.29 -32.42
CA LEU A 386 47.78 -33.55 -33.05
C LEU A 386 48.28 -33.69 -34.46
N GLU A 387 48.35 -32.63 -35.25
CA GLU A 387 48.92 -32.60 -36.58
C GLU A 387 50.38 -33.13 -36.59
N GLY A 388 51.19 -32.60 -35.66
CA GLY A 388 52.56 -33.09 -35.50
C GLY A 388 52.61 -34.59 -35.11
N LEU A 389 51.71 -35.09 -34.26
CA LEU A 389 51.62 -36.47 -33.91
C LEU A 389 51.18 -37.36 -35.08
N LEU A 390 50.29 -36.90 -35.94
CA LEU A 390 49.87 -37.58 -37.15
C LEU A 390 50.98 -37.68 -38.16
N ILE A 391 51.79 -36.61 -38.37
CA ILE A 391 52.98 -36.64 -39.19
C ILE A 391 53.97 -37.71 -38.68
N ALA A 392 54.15 -37.73 -37.33
CA ALA A 392 55.05 -38.74 -36.73
C ALA A 392 54.54 -40.19 -36.88
N LEU A 393 53.20 -40.38 -36.73
CA LEU A 393 52.60 -41.70 -36.89
C LEU A 393 52.63 -42.21 -38.35
N ALA A 394 52.47 -41.26 -39.33
CA ALA A 394 52.58 -41.57 -40.75
C ALA A 394 54.01 -41.96 -41.12
N ASN A 395 55.02 -41.48 -40.41
CA ASN A 395 56.46 -41.76 -40.66
C ASN A 395 57.12 -42.44 -39.48
N LEU A 396 56.43 -43.40 -38.85
CA LEU A 396 56.80 -43.94 -37.54
C LEU A 396 58.19 -44.56 -37.52
N ASP A 397 58.52 -45.36 -38.50
CA ASP A 397 59.83 -46.04 -38.55
C ASP A 397 61.00 -45.06 -38.66
N GLU A 398 60.84 -43.95 -39.45
CA GLU A 398 61.85 -42.91 -39.58
C GLU A 398 61.99 -42.11 -38.30
N VAL A 399 60.90 -41.75 -37.66
CA VAL A 399 60.87 -41.03 -36.40
C VAL A 399 61.57 -41.83 -35.30
N ILE A 400 61.25 -43.12 -35.16
CA ILE A 400 61.92 -44.01 -34.20
C ILE A 400 63.40 -44.13 -34.50
N ALA A 401 63.82 -44.35 -35.75
CA ALA A 401 65.22 -44.42 -36.14
C ALA A 401 65.99 -43.15 -35.79
N LEU A 402 65.43 -41.97 -36.07
CA LEU A 402 66.02 -40.68 -35.77
C LEU A 402 66.16 -40.47 -34.24
N ILE A 403 65.14 -40.76 -33.48
CA ILE A 403 65.17 -40.62 -32.01
C ILE A 403 66.26 -41.55 -31.44
N ARG A 404 66.34 -42.79 -31.89
CA ARG A 404 67.35 -43.76 -31.44
C ARG A 404 68.81 -43.43 -31.86
N ALA A 405 68.96 -42.74 -32.98
CA ALA A 405 70.27 -42.31 -33.45
C ALA A 405 70.74 -41.02 -32.77
N SER A 406 69.83 -40.26 -32.13
CA SER A 406 70.16 -39.03 -31.45
C SER A 406 70.89 -39.27 -30.12
N ARG A 407 71.84 -38.39 -29.80
CA ARG A 407 72.66 -38.51 -28.58
C ARG A 407 71.91 -38.10 -27.32
N ASP A 408 71.00 -37.16 -27.43
CA ASP A 408 70.23 -36.59 -26.33
C ASP A 408 68.85 -36.09 -26.86
N PRO A 409 67.92 -35.82 -25.98
CA PRO A 409 66.59 -35.37 -26.39
C PRO A 409 66.58 -34.06 -27.20
N GLU A 410 67.54 -33.18 -26.96
CA GLU A 410 67.69 -31.90 -27.74
C GLU A 410 68.14 -32.18 -29.16
N ALA A 411 69.11 -33.07 -29.38
CA ALA A 411 69.53 -33.52 -30.75
C ALA A 411 68.38 -34.22 -31.50
N ALA A 412 67.56 -34.99 -30.79
CA ALA A 412 66.39 -35.67 -31.38
C ALA A 412 65.32 -34.58 -31.74
N ARG A 413 65.08 -33.57 -30.91
CA ARG A 413 64.19 -32.49 -31.20
C ARG A 413 64.58 -31.71 -32.40
N LEU A 414 65.87 -31.30 -32.54
CA LEU A 414 66.42 -30.63 -33.71
C LEU A 414 66.31 -31.44 -34.97
N GLY A 415 66.57 -32.73 -34.92
CA GLY A 415 66.42 -33.61 -36.03
C GLY A 415 64.96 -33.77 -36.52
N LEU A 416 64.03 -33.80 -35.59
CA LEU A 416 62.57 -33.83 -35.91
C LEU A 416 62.13 -32.49 -36.59
N LEU A 417 62.65 -31.35 -36.12
CA LEU A 417 62.35 -30.04 -36.72
C LEU A 417 62.85 -29.97 -38.18
N GLU A 418 64.12 -30.40 -38.45
CA GLU A 418 64.75 -30.31 -39.80
C GLU A 418 64.17 -31.33 -40.78
N ARG A 419 63.83 -32.53 -40.31
CA ARG A 419 63.45 -33.60 -41.21
C ARG A 419 62.00 -33.61 -41.60
N PHE A 420 61.15 -33.24 -40.69
CA PHE A 420 59.69 -33.33 -40.86
C PHE A 420 59.02 -31.96 -40.86
N GLU A 421 59.77 -30.83 -40.87
CA GLU A 421 59.30 -29.45 -40.83
C GLU A 421 58.35 -29.17 -39.64
N LEU A 422 58.60 -29.87 -38.51
CA LEU A 422 57.79 -29.73 -37.30
C LEU A 422 58.15 -28.45 -36.51
N THR A 423 57.16 -27.95 -35.73
CA THR A 423 57.45 -26.91 -34.77
C THR A 423 58.05 -27.49 -33.50
N VAL A 424 58.63 -26.60 -32.66
CA VAL A 424 59.24 -27.01 -31.37
C VAL A 424 58.19 -27.69 -30.47
N ILE A 425 56.96 -27.21 -30.46
CA ILE A 425 55.86 -27.74 -29.68
C ILE A 425 55.48 -29.16 -30.14
N GLN A 426 55.36 -29.34 -31.47
CA GLN A 426 55.07 -30.67 -32.08
C GLN A 426 56.19 -31.68 -31.84
N ALA A 427 57.44 -31.31 -32.03
CA ALA A 427 58.58 -32.16 -31.77
C ALA A 427 58.65 -32.55 -30.29
N GLN A 428 58.39 -31.68 -29.39
CA GLN A 428 58.34 -31.95 -27.94
C GLN A 428 57.19 -32.88 -27.54
N ALA A 429 56.02 -32.73 -28.16
CA ALA A 429 54.87 -33.64 -27.97
C ALA A 429 55.22 -35.05 -28.49
N ILE A 430 55.89 -35.18 -29.62
CA ILE A 430 56.34 -36.45 -30.19
C ILE A 430 57.33 -37.15 -29.23
N LEU A 431 58.31 -36.43 -28.70
CA LEU A 431 59.28 -36.99 -27.71
C LEU A 431 58.65 -37.42 -26.41
N GLN A 432 57.49 -36.95 -26.06
CA GLN A 432 56.69 -37.30 -24.87
C GLN A 432 55.70 -38.42 -25.12
N LEU A 433 55.59 -38.95 -26.37
CA LEU A 433 54.73 -40.05 -26.73
C LEU A 433 55.13 -41.33 -26.01
N THR A 434 54.15 -41.98 -25.40
CA THR A 434 54.30 -43.29 -24.82
C THR A 434 54.15 -44.38 -25.90
N LEU A 435 54.89 -45.49 -25.77
CA LEU A 435 54.81 -46.61 -26.73
C LEU A 435 53.38 -47.17 -26.91
N SER A 436 52.52 -47.02 -25.89
CA SER A 436 51.14 -47.45 -25.97
C SER A 436 50.30 -46.65 -26.96
N ARG A 437 50.68 -45.40 -27.25
CA ARG A 437 49.99 -44.50 -28.21
C ARG A 437 50.42 -44.68 -29.67
N LEU A 438 51.36 -45.61 -29.95
CA LEU A 438 51.84 -45.95 -31.29
C LEU A 438 50.98 -47.04 -31.95
N THR A 439 49.92 -47.50 -31.31
CA THR A 439 49.05 -48.56 -31.89
C THR A 439 48.11 -47.97 -32.92
N ALA A 440 47.68 -48.76 -33.94
CA ALA A 440 46.78 -48.31 -35.00
C ALA A 440 45.43 -47.75 -34.41
N LEU A 441 44.95 -48.40 -33.33
CA LEU A 441 43.69 -47.94 -32.70
C LEU A 441 43.84 -46.53 -32.08
N GLU A 442 44.99 -46.19 -31.53
CA GLU A 442 45.27 -44.86 -30.98
C GLU A 442 45.53 -43.85 -32.09
N ALA A 443 46.14 -44.22 -33.22
CA ALA A 443 46.29 -43.40 -34.39
C ALA A 443 44.93 -42.97 -34.93
N ASP A 444 43.97 -43.89 -35.06
CA ASP A 444 42.59 -43.57 -35.48
C ASP A 444 41.87 -42.66 -34.51
N LYS A 445 42.16 -42.73 -33.20
CA LYS A 445 41.59 -41.82 -32.24
C LYS A 445 42.18 -40.41 -32.36
N ILE A 446 43.47 -40.28 -32.57
CA ILE A 446 44.18 -39.04 -32.76
C ILE A 446 43.65 -38.37 -34.05
N GLN A 447 43.47 -39.15 -35.14
CA GLN A 447 42.90 -38.59 -36.40
C GLN A 447 41.48 -38.05 -36.19
N ARG A 448 40.57 -38.82 -35.50
CA ARG A 448 39.21 -38.36 -35.22
C ARG A 448 39.21 -37.09 -34.35
N GLU A 449 40.00 -37.07 -33.27
CA GLU A 449 40.13 -35.89 -32.41
C GLU A 449 40.61 -34.67 -33.20
N HIS A 450 41.54 -34.85 -34.12
CA HIS A 450 42.02 -33.79 -35.00
C HIS A 450 40.92 -33.28 -35.95
N ASP A 451 40.19 -34.17 -36.59
CA ASP A 451 39.12 -33.81 -37.52
C ASP A 451 37.96 -33.10 -36.81
N ASP A 452 37.56 -33.61 -35.63
CA ASP A 452 36.56 -32.96 -34.74
C ASP A 452 36.98 -31.55 -34.33
N LEU A 453 38.29 -31.36 -34.02
CA LEU A 453 38.84 -30.07 -33.69
C LEU A 453 38.85 -29.09 -34.86
N LEU A 454 39.17 -29.57 -36.09
CA LEU A 454 39.11 -28.72 -37.27
C LEU A 454 37.68 -28.21 -37.55
N GLU A 455 36.69 -29.11 -37.40
CA GLU A 455 35.28 -28.74 -37.50
C GLU A 455 34.90 -27.71 -36.44
N ARG A 456 35.31 -27.91 -35.19
CA ARG A 456 35.10 -26.96 -34.10
C ARG A 456 35.80 -25.61 -34.32
N ILE A 457 37.02 -25.60 -34.80
CA ILE A 457 37.78 -24.38 -35.18
C ILE A 457 37.00 -23.60 -36.26
N LYS A 458 36.49 -24.30 -37.27
CA LYS A 458 35.69 -23.66 -38.30
C LYS A 458 34.44 -23.02 -37.72
N GLU A 459 33.68 -23.75 -36.91
CA GLU A 459 32.51 -23.26 -36.20
C GLU A 459 32.81 -22.02 -35.33
N LEU A 460 33.87 -22.07 -34.53
CA LEU A 460 34.28 -20.96 -33.67
C LEU A 460 34.67 -19.71 -34.45
N ARG A 461 35.33 -19.87 -35.60
CA ARG A 461 35.66 -18.76 -36.53
C ARG A 461 34.40 -18.17 -37.16
N GLU A 462 33.44 -19.02 -37.53
CA GLU A 462 32.15 -18.55 -38.08
C GLU A 462 31.37 -17.74 -37.02
N ILE A 463 31.36 -18.17 -35.75
CA ILE A 463 30.73 -17.42 -34.64
C ILE A 463 31.40 -16.05 -34.48
N LEU A 464 32.73 -16.00 -34.49
CA LEU A 464 33.46 -14.73 -34.34
C LEU A 464 33.29 -13.79 -35.54
N GLY A 465 32.96 -14.32 -36.71
CA GLY A 465 32.75 -13.58 -37.96
C GLY A 465 31.34 -13.03 -38.16
N ASP A 466 30.36 -13.47 -37.34
CA ASP A 466 28.95 -13.12 -37.51
C ASP A 466 28.32 -12.71 -36.17
N GLU A 467 28.02 -11.42 -36.03
CA GLU A 467 27.37 -10.82 -34.85
C GLU A 467 25.98 -11.43 -34.57
N SER A 468 25.31 -11.90 -35.62
CA SER A 468 23.99 -12.54 -35.46
C SER A 468 24.08 -13.89 -34.74
N ARG A 469 25.17 -14.65 -34.98
CA ARG A 469 25.45 -15.91 -34.29
C ARG A 469 25.78 -15.66 -32.80
N ILE A 470 26.56 -14.61 -32.51
CA ILE A 470 26.86 -14.24 -31.13
C ILE A 470 25.56 -13.88 -30.40
N SER A 471 24.69 -13.09 -31.00
CA SER A 471 23.38 -12.74 -30.48
C SER A 471 22.47 -13.98 -30.30
N GLY A 472 22.55 -14.93 -31.25
CA GLY A 472 21.83 -16.22 -31.15
C GLY A 472 22.27 -17.02 -29.94
N LEU A 473 23.59 -17.18 -29.72
CA LEU A 473 24.16 -17.90 -28.57
C LEU A 473 23.72 -17.26 -27.23
N ILE A 474 23.74 -15.94 -27.14
CA ILE A 474 23.28 -15.24 -25.92
C ILE A 474 21.80 -15.56 -25.62
N LYS A 475 20.94 -15.58 -26.66
CA LYS A 475 19.50 -15.90 -26.47
C LYS A 475 19.29 -17.35 -26.05
N ASP A 476 20.03 -18.28 -26.68
CA ASP A 476 19.93 -19.71 -26.35
C ASP A 476 20.38 -19.97 -24.90
N GLU A 477 21.49 -19.41 -24.49
CA GLU A 477 22.00 -19.53 -23.11
C GLU A 477 21.05 -18.91 -22.07
N LEU A 478 20.46 -17.77 -22.38
CA LEU A 478 19.46 -17.13 -21.52
C LEU A 478 18.19 -17.98 -21.43
N SER A 479 17.79 -18.62 -22.53
CA SER A 479 16.62 -19.51 -22.55
C SER A 479 16.86 -20.76 -21.71
N GLU A 480 18.04 -21.36 -21.79
CA GLU A 480 18.45 -22.50 -20.93
C GLU A 480 18.34 -22.14 -19.43
N ILE A 481 18.77 -20.93 -19.07
CA ILE A 481 18.70 -20.48 -17.66
C ILE A 481 17.24 -20.27 -17.22
N VAL A 482 16.39 -19.75 -18.09
CA VAL A 482 14.96 -19.61 -17.82
C VAL A 482 14.27 -20.94 -17.67
N ASP A 483 14.63 -21.93 -18.50
CA ASP A 483 14.05 -23.26 -18.43
C ASP A 483 14.49 -24.01 -17.15
N ALA A 484 15.74 -23.80 -16.73
CA ALA A 484 16.29 -24.43 -15.52
C ALA A 484 15.84 -23.78 -14.21
N TYR A 485 15.67 -22.45 -14.16
CA TYR A 485 15.50 -21.68 -12.93
C TYR A 485 14.29 -20.74 -12.90
N GLY A 486 13.61 -20.56 -14.03
CA GLY A 486 12.48 -19.62 -14.14
C GLY A 486 11.26 -20.09 -13.37
N ASP A 487 10.76 -19.23 -12.47
CA ASP A 487 9.55 -19.45 -11.68
C ASP A 487 8.44 -18.46 -12.04
N GLY A 488 7.30 -18.59 -11.36
CA GLY A 488 6.19 -17.64 -11.48
C GLY A 488 6.45 -16.32 -10.75
N ARG A 489 5.76 -15.28 -11.18
CA ARG A 489 5.74 -13.99 -10.47
C ARG A 489 5.12 -14.17 -9.07
N ARG A 490 5.74 -13.60 -8.06
CA ARG A 490 5.27 -13.58 -6.66
C ARG A 490 4.43 -12.34 -6.36
N THR A 491 4.87 -11.17 -6.83
CA THR A 491 4.20 -9.89 -6.59
C THR A 491 3.10 -9.66 -7.62
N GLU A 492 1.89 -9.42 -7.16
CA GLU A 492 0.76 -9.05 -8.01
C GLU A 492 0.83 -7.56 -8.37
N ILE A 493 0.43 -7.20 -9.59
CA ILE A 493 0.33 -5.79 -10.02
C ILE A 493 -1.13 -5.51 -10.33
N THR A 494 -1.73 -4.57 -9.59
CA THR A 494 -3.10 -4.11 -9.83
C THR A 494 -3.08 -2.84 -10.66
N PHE A 495 -4.00 -2.73 -11.61
CA PHE A 495 -4.12 -1.54 -12.47
C PHE A 495 -5.00 -0.44 -11.85
N ALA A 496 -5.56 -0.67 -10.67
CA ALA A 496 -6.36 0.33 -9.97
C ALA A 496 -5.47 1.48 -9.46
N GLU A 497 -5.43 2.55 -10.21
CA GLU A 497 -4.91 3.84 -9.75
C GLU A 497 -5.99 4.47 -8.85
N GLY A 498 -5.88 4.30 -7.55
CA GLY A 498 -6.75 4.95 -6.58
C GLY A 498 -6.42 4.44 -5.18
N GLU A 499 -6.38 5.34 -4.20
CA GLU A 499 -6.71 4.95 -2.84
C GLU A 499 -8.13 4.40 -2.93
N ILE A 500 -8.34 3.12 -2.63
CA ILE A 500 -9.68 2.60 -2.41
C ILE A 500 -10.21 3.42 -1.25
N ASP A 501 -11.11 4.34 -1.53
CA ASP A 501 -11.73 5.14 -0.48
C ASP A 501 -12.50 4.15 0.41
N ILE A 502 -12.44 4.36 1.72
CA ILE A 502 -13.16 3.51 2.68
C ILE A 502 -14.63 3.42 2.25
N GLU A 503 -15.14 4.46 1.64
CA GLU A 503 -16.51 4.55 1.12
C GLU A 503 -16.79 3.55 0.00
N ASP A 504 -15.82 3.26 -0.88
CA ASP A 504 -15.98 2.30 -1.99
C ASP A 504 -16.11 0.84 -1.50
N LEU A 505 -15.69 0.59 -0.26
CA LEU A 505 -15.76 -0.74 0.37
C LEU A 505 -17.02 -0.96 1.21
N ILE A 506 -17.77 0.09 1.49
CA ILE A 506 -18.98 0.07 2.31
C ILE A 506 -20.18 0.21 1.39
N ALA A 507 -21.14 -0.71 1.50
CA ALA A 507 -22.36 -0.60 0.73
C ALA A 507 -23.11 0.69 1.06
N ASP A 508 -23.50 1.45 0.04
CA ASP A 508 -24.35 2.64 0.20
C ASP A 508 -25.76 2.20 0.53
N GLN A 509 -26.12 2.24 1.80
CA GLN A 509 -27.44 1.86 2.28
C GLN A 509 -28.01 2.90 3.22
N GLN A 510 -29.35 2.99 3.24
CA GLN A 510 -30.06 3.90 4.13
C GLN A 510 -30.07 3.34 5.55
N MET A 511 -29.63 4.17 6.50
CA MET A 511 -29.58 3.86 7.92
C MET A 511 -30.54 4.74 8.70
N VAL A 512 -31.26 4.15 9.65
CA VAL A 512 -32.05 4.88 10.64
C VAL A 512 -31.16 5.18 11.84
N ILE A 513 -30.97 6.45 12.14
CA ILE A 513 -30.11 6.92 13.24
C ILE A 513 -31.03 7.46 14.34
N SER A 514 -30.81 6.98 15.57
CA SER A 514 -31.54 7.42 16.74
C SER A 514 -30.57 7.97 17.79
N ILE A 515 -30.87 9.14 18.32
CA ILE A 515 -30.11 9.76 19.41
C ILE A 515 -31.09 10.05 20.54
N THR A 516 -30.75 9.60 21.76
CA THR A 516 -31.59 9.84 22.94
C THR A 516 -31.15 11.12 23.68
N HIS A 517 -32.06 11.64 24.50
CA HIS A 517 -31.80 12.80 25.34
C HIS A 517 -30.63 12.58 26.32
N SER A 518 -30.49 11.37 26.83
CA SER A 518 -29.34 10.96 27.67
C SER A 518 -28.03 10.80 26.86
N GLY A 519 -28.04 11.07 25.56
CA GLY A 519 -26.84 11.03 24.71
C GLY A 519 -26.42 9.63 24.26
N TYR A 520 -27.34 8.68 24.08
CA TYR A 520 -27.07 7.41 23.41
C TYR A 520 -27.41 7.48 21.94
N ILE A 521 -26.53 6.92 21.11
CA ILE A 521 -26.69 6.87 19.64
C ILE A 521 -26.60 5.45 19.14
N LYS A 522 -27.37 5.12 18.14
CA LYS A 522 -27.28 3.90 17.33
C LYS A 522 -27.72 4.12 15.91
N SER A 523 -27.25 3.26 15.03
CA SER A 523 -27.70 3.14 13.65
C SER A 523 -28.26 1.74 13.37
N LEU A 524 -29.25 1.67 12.46
CA LEU A 524 -29.82 0.41 11.96
C LEU A 524 -30.12 0.57 10.47
N PRO A 525 -29.94 -0.51 9.67
CA PRO A 525 -30.42 -0.50 8.30
C PRO A 525 -31.92 -0.24 8.21
N LEU A 526 -32.34 0.63 7.31
CA LEU A 526 -33.77 0.93 7.10
C LEU A 526 -34.58 -0.32 6.77
N SER A 527 -33.97 -1.30 6.09
CA SER A 527 -34.57 -2.61 5.77
C SER A 527 -34.98 -3.43 7.00
N THR A 528 -34.43 -3.13 8.19
CA THR A 528 -34.81 -3.77 9.46
C THR A 528 -36.22 -3.38 9.91
N TYR A 529 -36.73 -2.23 9.41
CA TYR A 529 -38.10 -1.78 9.71
C TYR A 529 -39.03 -2.24 8.61
N ARG A 530 -39.84 -3.27 8.88
CA ARG A 530 -40.88 -3.75 7.93
C ARG A 530 -41.99 -2.69 7.79
N GLN A 531 -42.38 -2.38 6.56
CA GLN A 531 -43.57 -1.56 6.29
C GLN A 531 -44.82 -2.19 6.92
N GLN A 532 -45.51 -1.47 7.79
CA GLN A 532 -46.80 -1.90 8.35
C GLN A 532 -47.93 -1.15 7.65
N ARG A 533 -49.04 -1.87 7.40
CA ARG A 533 -50.25 -1.26 6.84
C ARG A 533 -50.93 -0.35 7.88
N ARG A 534 -51.73 0.60 7.42
CA ARG A 534 -52.53 1.48 8.29
C ARG A 534 -53.27 0.65 9.36
N GLY A 535 -53.14 1.03 10.65
CA GLY A 535 -53.75 0.35 11.79
C GLY A 535 -52.88 -0.72 12.48
N GLY A 536 -51.63 -0.92 12.06
CA GLY A 536 -50.67 -1.78 12.76
C GLY A 536 -50.26 -1.21 14.12
N ILE A 537 -50.04 -2.10 15.10
CA ILE A 537 -49.42 -1.72 16.39
C ILE A 537 -47.96 -1.41 16.11
N GLY A 538 -47.52 -0.18 16.42
CA GLY A 538 -46.11 0.22 16.29
C GLY A 538 -45.18 -0.76 17.00
N VAL A 539 -43.91 -0.84 16.54
CA VAL A 539 -42.89 -1.69 17.18
C VAL A 539 -41.99 -0.83 18.04
N THR A 540 -41.61 -1.36 19.21
CA THR A 540 -40.66 -0.69 20.12
C THR A 540 -39.30 -0.49 19.41
N GLY A 541 -38.89 0.73 19.25
CA GLY A 541 -37.64 1.11 18.54
C GLY A 541 -36.38 1.03 19.39
N MET A 542 -36.50 1.03 20.74
CA MET A 542 -35.36 1.06 21.65
C MET A 542 -35.81 0.75 23.08
N ASP A 543 -35.02 -0.04 23.82
CA ASP A 543 -35.20 -0.17 25.28
C ASP A 543 -34.60 1.07 25.96
N MET A 544 -35.46 1.89 26.55
CA MET A 544 -35.08 3.11 27.22
C MET A 544 -35.15 2.95 28.74
N LYS A 545 -34.36 3.73 29.45
CA LYS A 545 -34.57 3.94 30.92
C LYS A 545 -35.83 4.77 31.13
N ASP A 546 -36.43 4.68 32.30
CA ASP A 546 -37.72 5.32 32.61
C ASP A 546 -37.77 6.85 32.35
N ASP A 547 -36.57 7.50 32.28
CA ASP A 547 -36.43 8.98 32.11
C ASP A 547 -35.75 9.35 30.76
N ASP A 548 -35.57 8.42 29.79
CA ASP A 548 -34.88 8.73 28.50
C ASP A 548 -35.88 8.69 27.34
N TYR A 549 -35.62 9.46 26.27
CA TYR A 549 -36.44 9.49 25.08
C TYR A 549 -35.59 9.78 23.84
N ILE A 550 -36.11 9.43 22.66
CA ILE A 550 -35.43 9.72 21.39
C ILE A 550 -35.60 11.22 21.06
N GLU A 551 -34.51 11.97 21.11
CA GLU A 551 -34.48 13.40 20.81
C GLU A 551 -34.28 13.67 19.31
N HIS A 552 -33.43 12.85 18.64
CA HIS A 552 -33.23 12.93 17.20
C HIS A 552 -33.42 11.56 16.55
N LEU A 553 -34.24 11.54 15.51
CA LEU A 553 -34.49 10.38 14.66
C LEU A 553 -34.47 10.83 13.20
N PHE A 554 -33.60 10.27 12.38
CA PHE A 554 -33.50 10.60 10.96
C PHE A 554 -32.92 9.46 10.14
N VAL A 555 -33.12 9.50 8.83
CA VAL A 555 -32.54 8.56 7.87
C VAL A 555 -31.39 9.24 7.14
N SER A 556 -30.29 8.52 6.98
CA SER A 556 -29.09 8.99 6.28
C SER A 556 -28.37 7.84 5.64
N SER A 557 -27.68 8.06 4.52
CA SER A 557 -26.85 7.04 3.88
C SER A 557 -25.62 6.71 4.72
N THR A 558 -25.13 5.47 4.63
CA THR A 558 -23.86 5.05 5.23
C THR A 558 -22.69 5.99 4.88
N HIS A 559 -22.69 6.58 3.68
CA HIS A 559 -21.62 7.46 3.17
C HIS A 559 -21.80 8.93 3.56
N ASP A 560 -22.91 9.32 4.20
CA ASP A 560 -23.14 10.70 4.60
C ASP A 560 -22.28 11.11 5.79
N TYR A 561 -21.99 12.41 5.88
CA TYR A 561 -21.43 13.03 7.08
C TYR A 561 -22.53 13.43 8.03
N LEU A 562 -22.33 13.20 9.32
CA LEU A 562 -23.11 13.76 10.39
C LEU A 562 -22.32 14.87 11.06
N LEU A 563 -22.95 16.05 11.13
CA LEU A 563 -22.44 17.22 11.81
C LEU A 563 -23.18 17.40 13.12
N PHE A 564 -22.49 17.18 14.24
CA PHE A 564 -23.03 17.29 15.59
C PHE A 564 -22.70 18.66 16.16
N PHE A 565 -23.68 19.54 16.23
CA PHE A 565 -23.52 20.86 16.81
C PHE A 565 -23.86 20.83 18.30
N THR A 566 -22.97 21.36 19.14
CA THR A 566 -23.15 21.35 20.59
C THR A 566 -23.72 22.66 21.13
N ASN A 567 -24.32 22.62 22.30
CA ASN A 567 -24.82 23.80 23.00
C ASN A 567 -23.71 24.86 23.25
N ARG A 568 -22.45 24.47 23.25
CA ARG A 568 -21.30 25.36 23.40
C ARG A 568 -20.72 25.90 22.07
N GLY A 569 -21.41 25.68 20.95
CA GLY A 569 -21.05 26.25 19.66
C GLY A 569 -19.91 25.52 18.94
N LYS A 570 -19.60 24.31 19.30
CA LYS A 570 -18.70 23.43 18.55
C LYS A 570 -19.46 22.55 17.58
N VAL A 571 -18.76 22.06 16.54
CA VAL A 571 -19.24 21.02 15.65
C VAL A 571 -18.22 19.90 15.55
N TYR A 572 -18.70 18.67 15.70
CA TYR A 572 -17.98 17.42 15.47
C TYR A 572 -18.51 16.78 14.20
N ARG A 573 -17.67 16.04 13.48
CA ARG A 573 -18.03 15.39 12.24
C ARG A 573 -17.64 13.92 12.26
N LEU A 574 -18.60 13.05 11.95
CA LEU A 574 -18.42 11.63 11.76
C LEU A 574 -19.10 11.17 10.46
N LYS A 575 -18.65 10.07 9.90
CA LYS A 575 -19.38 9.36 8.85
C LYS A 575 -20.44 8.45 9.48
N VAL A 576 -21.56 8.24 8.79
CA VAL A 576 -22.63 7.35 9.28
C VAL A 576 -22.11 5.93 9.53
N TYR A 577 -21.23 5.41 8.65
CA TYR A 577 -20.64 4.08 8.83
C TYR A 577 -19.72 3.95 10.06
N GLU A 578 -19.33 5.04 10.69
CA GLU A 578 -18.54 5.04 11.95
C GLU A 578 -19.44 4.88 13.19
N LEU A 579 -20.77 5.00 13.02
CA LEU A 579 -21.71 4.83 14.12
C LEU A 579 -21.89 3.34 14.47
N PRO A 580 -22.12 3.02 15.74
CA PRO A 580 -22.37 1.65 16.16
C PRO A 580 -23.69 1.15 15.58
N GLU A 581 -23.62 0.08 14.80
CA GLU A 581 -24.79 -0.68 14.42
C GLU A 581 -25.26 -1.52 15.60
N ALA A 582 -26.54 -1.49 15.90
CA ALA A 582 -27.09 -2.18 17.06
C ALA A 582 -28.46 -2.80 16.72
N SER A 583 -28.87 -3.81 17.49
CA SER A 583 -30.21 -4.39 17.30
C SER A 583 -31.31 -3.37 17.58
N ARG A 584 -32.51 -3.64 17.07
CA ARG A 584 -33.66 -2.75 17.23
C ARG A 584 -33.95 -2.35 18.68
N THR A 585 -33.88 -3.30 19.61
CA THR A 585 -34.15 -3.08 21.06
C THR A 585 -32.92 -2.58 21.84
N ALA A 586 -31.71 -2.67 21.29
CA ALA A 586 -30.51 -2.27 22.01
C ALA A 586 -30.47 -0.76 22.29
N LYS A 587 -29.85 -0.39 23.42
CA LYS A 587 -29.73 0.99 23.90
C LYS A 587 -28.77 1.85 23.05
N GLY A 588 -27.86 1.25 22.27
CA GLY A 588 -26.82 1.96 21.54
C GLY A 588 -25.59 2.30 22.40
N ARG A 589 -24.77 3.22 21.94
CA ARG A 589 -23.52 3.64 22.56
C ARG A 589 -23.61 5.10 23.03
N ALA A 590 -22.99 5.43 24.13
CA ALA A 590 -22.96 6.81 24.61
C ALA A 590 -22.15 7.70 23.66
N LEU A 591 -22.69 8.86 23.27
CA LEU A 591 -22.02 9.84 22.39
C LEU A 591 -20.67 10.31 22.92
N VAL A 592 -20.50 10.40 24.24
CA VAL A 592 -19.22 10.74 24.88
C VAL A 592 -18.10 9.73 24.59
N ASN A 593 -18.44 8.52 24.15
CA ASN A 593 -17.47 7.50 23.71
C ASN A 593 -17.12 7.63 22.22
N LEU A 594 -17.86 8.42 21.45
CA LEU A 594 -17.64 8.65 20.02
C LEU A 594 -17.10 10.06 19.76
N LEU A 595 -17.57 11.04 20.54
CA LEU A 595 -17.21 12.44 20.45
C LEU A 595 -16.54 12.87 21.77
N PRO A 596 -15.41 13.58 21.75
CA PRO A 596 -14.74 14.06 22.96
C PRO A 596 -15.47 15.28 23.55
N LEU A 597 -16.71 15.08 23.97
CA LEU A 597 -17.53 16.13 24.59
C LEU A 597 -16.97 16.48 25.98
N ARG A 598 -16.98 17.79 26.27
CA ARG A 598 -16.59 18.30 27.58
C ARG A 598 -17.73 18.17 28.59
N GLU A 599 -17.41 18.27 29.86
CA GLU A 599 -18.42 18.28 30.92
C GLU A 599 -19.46 19.42 30.72
N GLY A 600 -20.74 19.06 30.74
CA GLY A 600 -21.86 19.96 30.42
C GLY A 600 -22.05 20.29 28.95
N GLU A 601 -21.25 19.71 28.03
CA GLU A 601 -21.44 19.84 26.58
C GLU A 601 -22.39 18.75 26.09
N ARG A 602 -23.43 19.14 25.36
CA ARG A 602 -24.44 18.25 24.79
C ARG A 602 -24.70 18.57 23.33
N VAL A 603 -25.07 17.56 22.56
CA VAL A 603 -25.47 17.75 21.15
C VAL A 603 -26.84 18.42 21.11
N GLN A 604 -26.92 19.52 20.41
CA GLN A 604 -28.13 20.34 20.30
C GLN A 604 -28.81 20.24 18.94
N SER A 605 -28.02 19.99 17.88
CA SER A 605 -28.54 19.83 16.52
C SER A 605 -27.63 18.87 15.75
N VAL A 606 -28.25 18.07 14.88
CA VAL A 606 -27.53 17.15 13.99
C VAL A 606 -27.97 17.41 12.56
N LEU A 607 -27.02 17.55 11.67
CA LEU A 607 -27.27 17.69 10.23
C LEU A 607 -26.56 16.57 9.48
N SER A 608 -27.27 15.92 8.55
CA SER A 608 -26.72 14.95 7.64
C SER A 608 -26.44 15.62 6.30
N THR A 609 -25.31 15.26 5.67
CA THR A 609 -24.97 15.76 4.34
C THR A 609 -24.07 14.78 3.60
N ARG A 610 -24.32 14.56 2.33
CA ARG A 610 -23.44 13.76 1.44
C ARG A 610 -22.16 14.54 1.11
N ASP A 611 -22.35 15.81 0.78
CA ASP A 611 -21.27 16.76 0.49
C ASP A 611 -21.61 18.14 1.07
N PHE A 612 -20.72 19.09 0.92
CA PHE A 612 -20.90 20.45 1.43
C PHE A 612 -21.40 21.44 0.36
N THR A 613 -21.85 20.94 -0.77
CA THR A 613 -22.42 21.74 -1.87
C THR A 613 -23.93 21.86 -1.76
N GLU A 614 -24.60 20.97 -1.01
CA GLU A 614 -26.02 21.03 -0.72
C GLU A 614 -26.36 22.18 0.23
N GLY A 615 -27.02 23.23 -0.28
CA GLY A 615 -27.35 24.43 0.46
C GLY A 615 -26.18 25.42 0.50
N LYS A 616 -26.51 26.72 0.63
CA LYS A 616 -25.49 27.78 0.63
C LYS A 616 -24.96 28.07 2.02
N TYR A 617 -25.84 28.09 3.03
CA TYR A 617 -25.53 28.62 4.34
C TYR A 617 -26.08 27.74 5.46
N LEU A 618 -25.40 27.83 6.62
CA LEU A 618 -25.95 27.43 7.91
C LEU A 618 -26.33 28.66 8.70
N VAL A 619 -27.55 28.63 9.23
CA VAL A 619 -28.06 29.66 10.16
C VAL A 619 -28.15 29.09 11.56
N PHE A 620 -27.56 29.77 12.49
CA PHE A 620 -27.47 29.43 13.92
C PHE A 620 -28.33 30.38 14.73
N ALA A 621 -28.98 29.87 15.79
CA ALA A 621 -29.67 30.69 16.77
C ALA A 621 -29.26 30.32 18.19
N THR A 622 -29.10 31.33 19.05
CA THR A 622 -28.79 31.13 20.46
C THR A 622 -29.98 31.47 21.34
N ARG A 623 -29.96 31.00 22.60
CA ARG A 623 -30.96 31.22 23.60
C ARG A 623 -31.23 32.74 23.86
N ASP A 624 -30.20 33.55 23.81
CA ASP A 624 -30.27 34.99 24.04
C ASP A 624 -30.68 35.78 22.77
N GLY A 625 -31.09 35.07 21.72
CA GLY A 625 -31.65 35.71 20.50
C GLY A 625 -30.60 36.20 19.49
N ILE A 626 -29.40 35.70 19.55
CA ILE A 626 -28.38 35.96 18.52
C ILE A 626 -28.61 35.01 17.36
N VAL A 627 -28.43 35.54 16.12
CA VAL A 627 -28.47 34.76 14.90
C VAL A 627 -27.17 34.97 14.12
N LYS A 628 -26.68 33.89 13.50
CA LYS A 628 -25.48 33.93 12.68
C LYS A 628 -25.72 33.13 11.40
N LYS A 629 -25.17 33.64 10.28
CA LYS A 629 -25.18 32.96 8.97
C LYS A 629 -23.73 32.73 8.54
N THR A 630 -23.40 31.49 8.18
CA THR A 630 -22.05 31.09 7.72
C THR A 630 -22.18 30.23 6.47
N GLU A 631 -21.29 30.42 5.50
CA GLU A 631 -21.25 29.56 4.32
C GLU A 631 -21.05 28.09 4.70
N PHE A 632 -21.86 27.20 4.12
CA PHE A 632 -21.81 25.78 4.48
C PHE A 632 -20.46 25.14 4.13
N LEU A 633 -19.86 25.55 2.99
CA LEU A 633 -18.55 25.09 2.56
C LEU A 633 -17.43 25.39 3.60
N ALA A 634 -17.58 26.40 4.44
CA ALA A 634 -16.62 26.72 5.51
C ALA A 634 -16.46 25.59 6.54
N TYR A 635 -17.37 24.62 6.59
CA TYR A 635 -17.32 23.45 7.47
C TYR A 635 -16.67 22.23 6.80
N ASN A 636 -16.34 22.29 5.50
CA ASN A 636 -15.56 21.27 4.81
C ASN A 636 -14.07 21.43 5.11
N THR A 637 -13.67 21.04 6.30
CA THR A 637 -12.28 21.10 6.77
C THR A 637 -11.80 19.69 7.15
N PRO A 638 -10.49 19.43 7.23
CA PRO A 638 -9.99 18.18 7.77
C PRO A 638 -10.62 17.87 9.13
N ILE A 639 -10.96 16.60 9.37
CA ILE A 639 -11.55 16.15 10.64
C ILE A 639 -10.54 16.40 11.75
N LYS A 640 -10.97 17.12 12.79
CA LYS A 640 -10.19 17.33 14.02
C LYS A 640 -10.86 16.58 15.16
N ALA A 641 -10.07 15.82 15.91
CA ALA A 641 -10.57 15.06 17.06
C ALA A 641 -11.31 15.96 18.07
N ASP A 642 -10.82 17.17 18.33
CA ASP A 642 -11.40 18.12 19.32
C ASP A 642 -12.59 18.94 18.77
N GLY A 643 -13.09 18.61 17.57
CA GLY A 643 -14.09 19.42 16.87
C GLY A 643 -13.55 20.76 16.41
N ILE A 644 -14.42 21.55 15.74
CA ILE A 644 -14.11 22.91 15.31
C ILE A 644 -15.16 23.89 15.85
N ILE A 645 -14.79 25.15 16.00
CA ILE A 645 -15.72 26.21 16.39
C ILE A 645 -16.72 26.42 15.26
N ALA A 646 -18.01 26.31 15.57
CA ALA A 646 -19.12 26.58 14.65
C ALA A 646 -19.68 27.98 14.86
N ILE A 647 -19.77 28.44 16.08
CA ILE A 647 -20.16 29.77 16.51
C ILE A 647 -19.45 30.09 17.82
N ASN A 648 -19.02 31.32 18.00
CA ASN A 648 -18.46 31.79 19.26
C ASN A 648 -19.60 32.29 20.17
N ILE A 649 -19.95 31.49 21.17
CA ILE A 649 -21.07 31.77 22.09
C ILE A 649 -20.56 32.60 23.26
N ARG A 650 -21.37 33.58 23.72
CA ARG A 650 -21.06 34.40 24.89
C ARG A 650 -21.22 33.58 26.15
N ASP A 651 -20.59 34.04 27.24
CA ASP A 651 -20.76 33.43 28.54
C ASP A 651 -22.26 33.48 28.92
N ASP A 652 -22.77 32.42 29.52
CA ASP A 652 -24.17 32.21 29.87
C ASP A 652 -25.21 32.06 28.74
N ASP A 653 -24.79 32.07 27.45
CA ASP A 653 -25.66 31.75 26.31
C ASP A 653 -25.47 30.31 25.83
N GLU A 654 -26.40 29.78 25.08
CA GLU A 654 -26.34 28.43 24.49
C GLU A 654 -26.86 28.44 23.05
N LEU A 655 -26.25 27.61 22.19
CA LEU A 655 -26.78 27.29 20.89
C LEU A 655 -28.08 26.47 21.05
N ILE A 656 -29.14 26.86 20.36
CA ILE A 656 -30.44 26.19 20.43
C ILE A 656 -30.84 25.54 19.12
N ALA A 657 -30.43 26.06 17.98
CA ALA A 657 -30.79 25.50 16.69
C ALA A 657 -29.78 25.83 15.60
N VAL A 658 -29.61 24.91 14.66
CA VAL A 658 -28.88 25.10 13.41
C VAL A 658 -29.74 24.61 12.26
N ARG A 659 -29.88 25.42 11.20
CA ARG A 659 -30.64 25.07 10.00
C ARG A 659 -29.83 25.38 8.74
N ARG A 660 -30.02 24.56 7.73
CA ARG A 660 -29.48 24.78 6.40
C ARG A 660 -30.43 25.65 5.58
N THR A 661 -29.89 26.65 4.86
CA THR A 661 -30.68 27.64 4.10
C THR A 661 -30.12 27.85 2.70
N SER A 662 -30.98 28.35 1.79
CA SER A 662 -30.62 28.59 0.39
C SER A 662 -29.96 29.95 0.14
N GLY A 663 -30.03 30.88 1.07
CA GLY A 663 -29.61 32.28 0.93
C GLY A 663 -30.76 33.27 0.83
N ASP A 664 -31.94 32.80 0.44
CA ASP A 664 -33.14 33.64 0.21
C ASP A 664 -34.34 33.22 1.09
N ASP A 665 -34.11 32.37 2.08
CA ASP A 665 -35.14 31.89 2.99
C ASP A 665 -35.56 32.94 4.06
N ASP A 666 -36.77 32.79 4.56
CA ASP A 666 -37.19 33.49 5.76
C ASP A 666 -36.93 32.62 7.00
N ILE A 667 -36.48 33.28 8.05
CA ILE A 667 -36.22 32.66 9.37
C ILE A 667 -37.31 33.09 10.35
N ILE A 668 -37.84 32.14 11.10
CA ILE A 668 -38.77 32.40 12.21
C ILE A 668 -38.13 31.99 13.53
N MET A 669 -38.05 32.91 14.48
CA MET A 669 -37.60 32.69 15.85
C MET A 669 -38.75 32.83 16.82
N VAL A 670 -38.90 31.91 17.75
CA VAL A 670 -40.00 31.86 18.73
C VAL A 670 -39.44 31.95 20.15
N SER A 671 -40.01 32.86 20.95
CA SER A 671 -39.59 33.03 22.34
C SER A 671 -40.50 32.31 23.33
N ARG A 672 -39.99 31.99 24.50
CA ARG A 672 -40.70 31.36 25.62
C ARG A 672 -41.93 32.17 26.09
N SER A 673 -41.88 33.48 25.92
CA SER A 673 -42.99 34.39 26.21
C SER A 673 -44.13 34.44 25.16
N GLY A 674 -44.08 33.54 24.15
CA GLY A 674 -45.14 33.44 23.17
C GLY A 674 -45.10 34.49 22.04
N GLN A 675 -43.92 35.03 21.74
CA GLN A 675 -43.67 35.92 20.60
C GLN A 675 -42.95 35.17 19.49
N ALA A 676 -43.21 35.52 18.22
CA ALA A 676 -42.51 35.02 17.05
C ALA A 676 -42.02 36.18 16.16
N ALA A 677 -40.76 36.15 15.76
CA ALA A 677 -40.16 37.09 14.85
C ALA A 677 -39.80 36.38 13.52
N ARG A 678 -40.41 36.83 12.42
CA ARG A 678 -40.09 36.38 11.06
C ARG A 678 -39.33 37.48 10.33
N PHE A 679 -38.18 37.13 9.74
CA PHE A 679 -37.36 38.05 8.96
C PHE A 679 -36.59 37.27 7.86
N SER A 680 -36.28 37.99 6.76
CA SER A 680 -35.47 37.37 5.70
C SER A 680 -34.02 37.17 6.15
N GLU A 681 -33.46 36.01 5.83
CA GLU A 681 -32.05 35.69 6.10
C GLU A 681 -31.07 36.62 5.38
N SER A 682 -31.51 37.35 4.32
CA SER A 682 -30.71 38.37 3.64
C SER A 682 -30.29 39.52 4.56
N GLN A 683 -31.03 39.74 5.67
CA GLN A 683 -30.69 40.72 6.69
C GLN A 683 -29.56 40.27 7.61
N VAL A 684 -29.16 38.99 7.53
CA VAL A 684 -28.00 38.43 8.27
C VAL A 684 -26.87 38.23 7.27
N ARG A 685 -25.85 39.08 7.35
CA ARG A 685 -24.67 38.94 6.47
C ARG A 685 -23.94 37.63 6.74
N PRO A 686 -23.36 36.96 5.73
CA PRO A 686 -22.48 35.83 5.94
C PRO A 686 -21.26 36.20 6.79
N MET A 687 -20.87 35.34 7.72
CA MET A 687 -19.79 35.58 8.68
C MET A 687 -18.95 34.30 8.84
N GLY A 688 -17.68 34.48 9.25
CA GLY A 688 -16.77 33.37 9.54
C GLY A 688 -17.23 32.49 10.71
N ARG A 689 -16.70 31.29 10.80
CA ARG A 689 -17.08 30.28 11.83
C ARG A 689 -16.90 30.76 13.26
N ASP A 690 -15.85 31.51 13.52
CA ASP A 690 -15.39 31.97 14.84
C ASP A 690 -16.04 33.29 15.29
N THR A 691 -17.14 33.71 14.67
CA THR A 691 -17.87 34.91 15.06
C THR A 691 -19.07 34.59 15.93
N SER A 692 -19.54 35.61 16.70
CA SER A 692 -20.69 35.48 17.61
C SER A 692 -22.04 35.72 16.99
N GLY A 693 -22.12 36.32 15.80
CA GLY A 693 -23.40 36.67 15.17
C GLY A 693 -23.93 38.03 15.52
N VAL A 694 -25.19 38.27 15.15
CA VAL A 694 -25.91 39.52 15.33
C VAL A 694 -27.28 39.27 16.01
N ARG A 695 -27.92 40.30 16.57
CA ARG A 695 -29.23 40.13 17.19
C ARG A 695 -30.32 39.78 16.15
N GLY A 696 -30.91 38.59 16.29
CA GLY A 696 -32.03 38.09 15.47
C GLY A 696 -33.38 38.41 16.10
N MET A 697 -33.53 38.14 17.40
CA MET A 697 -34.74 38.43 18.17
C MET A 697 -34.40 39.17 19.44
N ASN A 698 -35.24 40.08 19.91
CA ASN A 698 -35.06 40.73 21.22
C ASN A 698 -35.83 39.99 22.29
N VAL A 699 -35.10 39.39 23.24
CA VAL A 699 -35.63 38.65 24.40
C VAL A 699 -35.19 39.27 25.73
N SER A 700 -34.91 40.56 25.74
CA SER A 700 -34.35 41.28 26.89
C SER A 700 -35.27 41.31 28.14
N GLN A 701 -36.52 40.84 28.07
CA GLN A 701 -37.42 40.73 29.22
C GLN A 701 -36.92 39.67 30.19
N LYS A 702 -36.93 39.93 31.48
CA LYS A 702 -36.47 39.04 32.52
C LYS A 702 -37.18 37.69 32.44
N GLY A 703 -36.41 36.59 32.38
CA GLY A 703 -36.93 35.22 32.24
C GLY A 703 -37.42 34.81 30.88
N ASN A 704 -37.21 35.63 29.81
CA ASN A 704 -37.50 35.30 28.43
C ASN A 704 -36.24 34.76 27.72
N ALA A 705 -36.44 33.85 26.76
CA ALA A 705 -35.38 33.26 25.97
C ALA A 705 -35.95 32.86 24.58
N VAL A 706 -35.12 32.71 23.59
CA VAL A 706 -35.52 32.06 22.34
C VAL A 706 -35.62 30.55 22.60
N LEU A 707 -36.74 29.96 22.20
CA LEU A 707 -37.05 28.55 22.38
C LEU A 707 -36.75 27.75 21.10
N ALA A 708 -37.06 28.32 19.95
CA ALA A 708 -36.88 27.62 18.65
C ALA A 708 -36.55 28.63 17.53
N MET A 709 -35.88 28.11 16.52
CA MET A 709 -35.61 28.76 15.24
C MET A 709 -35.79 27.75 14.11
N ASP A 710 -36.51 28.17 13.06
CA ASP A 710 -36.68 27.36 11.88
C ASP A 710 -36.78 28.18 10.60
N VAL A 711 -36.70 27.49 9.43
CA VAL A 711 -36.97 28.10 8.11
C VAL A 711 -38.47 28.23 7.92
N ALA A 712 -38.94 29.42 7.58
CA ALA A 712 -40.35 29.73 7.44
C ALA A 712 -40.75 29.82 5.95
N ARG A 713 -41.68 28.96 5.55
CA ARG A 713 -42.29 28.98 4.20
C ARG A 713 -43.81 29.15 4.31
N ASP A 714 -44.40 29.91 3.42
CA ASP A 714 -45.81 30.26 3.49
C ASP A 714 -46.79 29.08 3.36
N ASP A 715 -46.33 27.96 2.79
CA ASP A 715 -47.09 26.70 2.67
C ASP A 715 -47.08 25.86 3.96
N GLN A 716 -46.36 26.29 4.98
CA GLN A 716 -46.19 25.57 6.25
C GLN A 716 -46.93 26.26 7.40
N GLU A 717 -46.96 25.59 8.55
CA GLU A 717 -47.60 26.05 9.76
C GLU A 717 -46.61 26.06 10.94
N LEU A 718 -46.76 27.03 11.81
CA LEU A 718 -46.07 27.10 13.07
C LEU A 718 -46.90 26.43 14.15
N LEU A 719 -46.39 25.31 14.67
CA LEU A 719 -46.92 24.70 15.88
C LEU A 719 -46.29 25.36 17.12
N VAL A 720 -47.10 25.62 18.11
CA VAL A 720 -46.64 26.07 19.42
C VAL A 720 -47.34 25.26 20.51
N VAL A 721 -46.59 24.89 21.55
CA VAL A 721 -47.08 24.06 22.69
C VAL A 721 -46.60 24.65 24.00
N THR A 722 -47.47 24.73 24.96
CA THR A 722 -47.19 25.28 26.32
C THR A 722 -46.79 24.20 27.31
N GLU A 723 -46.15 24.59 28.39
CA GLU A 723 -45.72 23.67 29.46
C GLU A 723 -46.88 22.84 30.02
N ASN A 724 -48.09 23.41 30.07
CA ASN A 724 -49.28 22.69 30.59
C ASN A 724 -50.10 22.01 29.51
N GLY A 725 -49.48 21.68 28.34
CA GLY A 725 -50.08 20.80 27.29
C GLY A 725 -51.12 21.46 26.40
N TYR A 726 -51.15 22.79 26.34
CA TYR A 726 -51.96 23.53 25.38
C TYR A 726 -51.17 23.83 24.10
N GLY A 727 -51.80 23.69 22.92
CA GLY A 727 -51.13 23.95 21.67
C GLY A 727 -52.05 24.37 20.55
N LYS A 728 -51.50 24.78 19.46
CA LYS A 728 -52.18 25.14 18.20
C LYS A 728 -51.23 25.18 17.03
N ARG A 729 -51.81 25.14 15.82
CA ARG A 729 -51.11 25.43 14.57
C ARG A 729 -51.56 26.83 14.06
N THR A 730 -50.63 27.58 13.47
CA THR A 730 -50.92 28.86 12.82
C THR A 730 -50.15 28.92 11.51
N GLN A 731 -50.80 29.40 10.45
CA GLN A 731 -50.16 29.44 9.13
C GLN A 731 -48.96 30.41 9.14
N ILE A 732 -47.88 30.08 8.50
CA ILE A 732 -46.67 30.92 8.45
C ILE A 732 -46.95 32.26 7.76
N SER A 733 -47.84 32.27 6.76
CA SER A 733 -48.29 33.50 6.06
C SER A 733 -48.95 34.54 6.99
N ASP A 734 -49.48 34.12 8.16
CA ASP A 734 -50.02 35.02 9.15
C ASP A 734 -48.95 35.82 9.90
N TYR A 735 -47.69 35.50 9.80
CA TYR A 735 -46.56 36.15 10.44
C TYR A 735 -45.91 37.14 9.46
N PRO A 736 -46.03 38.45 9.70
CA PRO A 736 -45.45 39.44 8.81
C PRO A 736 -43.93 39.39 8.84
N VAL A 737 -43.30 39.45 7.67
CA VAL A 737 -41.85 39.61 7.54
C VAL A 737 -41.44 40.98 8.06
N LYS A 738 -40.60 41.04 9.09
CA LYS A 738 -40.12 42.30 9.70
C LYS A 738 -38.61 42.36 9.74
N GLY A 739 -38.07 43.46 10.22
CA GLY A 739 -36.64 43.57 10.49
C GLY A 739 -36.20 42.63 11.61
N ARG A 740 -34.97 42.11 11.54
CA ARG A 740 -34.35 41.33 12.62
C ARG A 740 -34.15 42.16 13.88
N GLY A 741 -34.02 41.55 15.03
CA GLY A 741 -33.77 42.19 16.33
C GLY A 741 -35.04 42.80 16.95
N THR A 742 -36.21 42.51 16.44
CA THR A 742 -37.51 42.91 17.06
C THR A 742 -37.95 41.90 18.09
N MET A 743 -38.91 42.30 18.93
CA MET A 743 -39.55 41.34 19.88
C MET A 743 -40.52 40.38 19.19
N GLY A 744 -40.78 40.58 17.90
CA GLY A 744 -41.73 39.81 17.12
C GLY A 744 -43.17 40.19 17.31
N VAL A 745 -44.08 39.30 16.91
CA VAL A 745 -45.52 39.39 17.09
C VAL A 745 -46.04 38.29 17.97
N ARG A 746 -47.12 38.48 18.66
CA ARG A 746 -47.70 37.44 19.50
C ARG A 746 -48.10 36.24 18.67
N THR A 747 -47.63 35.06 19.03
CA THR A 747 -47.97 33.79 18.41
C THR A 747 -49.03 33.01 19.17
N ILE A 748 -49.09 33.20 20.51
CA ILE A 748 -50.09 32.59 21.36
C ILE A 748 -50.36 33.51 22.56
N GLN A 749 -51.60 33.52 23.04
CA GLN A 749 -51.94 34.22 24.24
C GLN A 749 -51.74 33.31 25.44
N LEU A 750 -50.67 33.54 26.19
CA LEU A 750 -50.36 32.80 27.42
C LEU A 750 -51.19 33.34 28.59
N THR A 751 -51.63 32.45 29.48
CA THR A 751 -52.28 32.73 30.76
C THR A 751 -51.59 31.89 31.83
N GLU A 752 -51.73 32.26 33.13
CA GLU A 752 -51.07 31.54 34.23
C GLU A 752 -51.41 30.07 34.22
N ASN A 753 -52.61 29.66 33.88
CA ASN A 753 -53.07 28.27 33.83
C ASN A 753 -52.47 27.49 32.63
N LYS A 754 -51.82 28.12 31.66
CA LYS A 754 -51.24 27.46 30.48
C LYS A 754 -49.74 27.34 30.52
N GLY A 755 -49.09 28.06 31.42
CA GLY A 755 -47.65 28.12 31.50
C GLY A 755 -46.97 28.84 30.34
N ALA A 756 -45.66 28.86 30.30
CA ALA A 756 -44.87 29.39 29.22
C ALA A 756 -44.87 28.45 27.98
N LEU A 757 -44.29 28.84 26.87
CA LEU A 757 -44.04 27.90 25.75
C LEU A 757 -42.96 26.92 26.12
N ALA A 758 -43.25 25.62 25.86
CA ALA A 758 -42.33 24.50 26.01
C ALA A 758 -41.70 24.08 24.70
N GLY A 759 -42.43 24.23 23.58
CA GLY A 759 -41.92 23.81 22.27
C GLY A 759 -42.55 24.58 21.10
N SER A 760 -41.82 24.71 20.00
CA SER A 760 -42.31 25.28 18.76
C SER A 760 -41.59 24.65 17.56
N LEU A 761 -42.32 24.28 16.53
CA LEU A 761 -41.82 23.64 15.30
C LEU A 761 -42.56 24.17 14.08
N VAL A 762 -41.87 24.27 12.95
CA VAL A 762 -42.52 24.44 11.66
C VAL A 762 -42.91 23.07 11.15
N VAL A 763 -44.21 22.93 10.84
CA VAL A 763 -44.81 21.61 10.53
C VAL A 763 -45.64 21.65 9.25
N ARG A 764 -45.86 20.47 8.66
CA ARG A 764 -46.83 20.21 7.56
C ARG A 764 -47.94 19.29 8.03
N GLU A 765 -49.10 19.42 7.44
CA GLU A 765 -50.33 18.72 7.88
C GLU A 765 -50.24 17.19 7.88
N HIS A 766 -49.44 16.63 7.01
CA HIS A 766 -49.24 15.17 6.87
C HIS A 766 -48.29 14.55 7.90
N GLN A 767 -47.60 15.35 8.68
CA GLN A 767 -46.56 14.92 9.62
C GLN A 767 -47.15 14.47 10.95
N GLU A 768 -46.33 13.74 11.71
CA GLU A 768 -46.64 13.30 13.07
C GLU A 768 -45.67 13.89 14.08
N LEU A 769 -46.15 14.04 15.30
CA LEU A 769 -45.46 14.65 16.42
C LEU A 769 -45.37 13.72 17.62
N VAL A 770 -44.36 13.90 18.40
CA VAL A 770 -44.22 13.30 19.72
C VAL A 770 -44.11 14.42 20.76
N PHE A 771 -44.99 14.42 21.71
CA PHE A 771 -44.92 15.26 22.91
C PHE A 771 -44.31 14.47 24.06
N ILE A 772 -43.46 15.12 24.82
CA ILE A 772 -42.73 14.46 25.92
C ILE A 772 -42.88 15.33 27.15
N SER A 773 -43.30 14.73 28.28
CA SER A 773 -43.36 15.45 29.55
C SER A 773 -42.08 15.30 30.36
N GLN A 774 -41.89 16.11 31.41
CA GLN A 774 -40.74 16.04 32.30
C GLN A 774 -40.63 14.71 33.04
N ASN A 775 -41.79 14.09 33.34
CA ASN A 775 -41.85 12.78 34.01
C ASN A 775 -41.86 11.61 33.01
N GLY A 776 -41.42 11.82 31.77
CA GLY A 776 -41.22 10.76 30.78
C GLY A 776 -42.49 10.27 30.07
N MET A 777 -43.64 10.95 30.23
CA MET A 777 -44.85 10.61 29.45
C MET A 777 -44.64 10.99 27.97
N VAL A 778 -44.91 10.04 27.09
CA VAL A 778 -44.73 10.22 25.62
C VAL A 778 -46.10 10.02 24.94
N GLN A 779 -46.50 11.05 24.17
CA GLN A 779 -47.73 11.00 23.37
C GLN A 779 -47.40 11.27 21.90
N ARG A 780 -47.76 10.35 21.01
CA ARG A 780 -47.68 10.50 19.55
C ARG A 780 -49.01 10.98 18.99
N THR A 781 -48.98 12.01 18.16
CA THR A 781 -50.21 12.55 17.53
C THR A 781 -49.91 13.05 16.11
N SER A 782 -50.95 13.03 15.24
CA SER A 782 -50.81 13.62 13.90
C SER A 782 -50.94 15.15 13.97
N VAL A 783 -50.15 15.86 13.18
CA VAL A 783 -50.28 17.33 13.04
C VAL A 783 -51.71 17.71 12.65
N ARG A 784 -52.33 16.94 11.76
CA ARG A 784 -53.71 17.13 11.31
C ARG A 784 -54.74 17.13 12.46
N GLY A 785 -54.47 16.41 13.54
CA GLY A 785 -55.32 16.35 14.74
C GLY A 785 -55.26 17.59 15.62
N ILE A 786 -54.32 18.50 15.35
CA ILE A 786 -54.21 19.75 16.13
C ILE A 786 -54.91 20.88 15.36
N ASN A 787 -55.78 21.57 16.04
CA ASN A 787 -56.59 22.64 15.41
C ASN A 787 -55.74 23.84 14.94
N ARG A 788 -56.10 24.38 13.81
CA ARG A 788 -55.54 25.61 13.25
C ARG A 788 -56.27 26.83 13.82
N TYR A 789 -55.50 27.78 14.35
CA TYR A 789 -56.04 29.02 14.91
C TYR A 789 -55.13 30.24 14.51
N GLY A 790 -55.72 31.43 14.48
CA GLY A 790 -54.99 32.64 14.28
C GLY A 790 -53.98 32.93 15.39
N ARG A 791 -53.00 33.81 15.14
CA ARG A 791 -51.87 34.11 16.01
C ARG A 791 -52.24 34.44 17.47
N ALA A 792 -53.27 35.28 17.70
CA ALA A 792 -53.62 35.81 19.03
C ALA A 792 -54.49 34.85 19.85
N SER A 793 -54.81 33.64 19.37
CA SER A 793 -55.63 32.67 20.12
C SER A 793 -54.86 32.00 21.22
N GLN A 794 -55.64 31.40 22.19
CA GLN A 794 -55.05 30.71 23.36
C GLN A 794 -54.66 29.25 23.11
N GLY A 795 -55.01 28.66 21.95
CA GLY A 795 -54.85 27.23 21.67
C GLY A 795 -55.82 26.32 22.47
N VAL A 796 -55.73 25.03 22.24
CA VAL A 796 -56.52 23.99 22.86
C VAL A 796 -55.61 22.99 23.54
N ARG A 797 -56.15 22.12 24.40
CA ARG A 797 -55.39 21.07 25.06
C ARG A 797 -54.97 20.00 24.02
N VAL A 798 -53.68 19.82 23.81
CA VAL A 798 -53.11 18.84 22.85
C VAL A 798 -52.45 17.65 23.57
N MET A 799 -52.14 17.80 24.86
CA MET A 799 -51.66 16.74 25.73
C MET A 799 -52.30 16.85 27.09
N ASN A 800 -52.80 15.75 27.64
CA ASN A 800 -53.28 15.69 29.04
C ASN A 800 -52.09 15.38 29.94
N ILE A 801 -51.73 16.30 30.79
CA ILE A 801 -50.57 16.21 31.73
C ILE A 801 -51.12 16.11 33.14
N ARG A 802 -50.42 15.40 34.05
CA ARG A 802 -50.72 15.34 35.48
C ARG A 802 -50.39 16.69 36.15
N ASP A 803 -50.99 16.97 37.24
CA ASP A 803 -50.87 18.29 37.91
C ASP A 803 -49.46 18.65 38.39
N ASP A 804 -48.58 17.65 38.48
CA ASP A 804 -47.16 17.75 38.87
C ASP A 804 -46.19 17.58 37.71
N ASP A 805 -46.64 17.56 36.46
CA ASP A 805 -45.84 17.33 35.27
C ASP A 805 -45.95 18.52 34.26
N GLN A 806 -45.01 18.65 33.38
CA GLN A 806 -44.97 19.66 32.33
C GLN A 806 -44.45 19.09 31.01
N VAL A 807 -44.88 19.63 29.85
CA VAL A 807 -44.29 19.30 28.57
C VAL A 807 -42.83 19.79 28.57
N SER A 808 -41.88 18.90 28.31
CA SER A 808 -40.48 19.27 28.25
C SER A 808 -39.96 19.43 26.80
N ALA A 809 -40.51 18.66 25.86
CA ALA A 809 -40.08 18.70 24.46
C ALA A 809 -41.20 18.32 23.49
N VAL A 810 -41.07 18.80 22.26
CA VAL A 810 -41.91 18.45 21.13
C VAL A 810 -41.00 18.11 19.94
N ALA A 811 -41.14 16.92 19.40
CA ALA A 811 -40.35 16.45 18.29
C ALA A 811 -41.20 16.07 17.06
N LEU A 812 -40.64 16.23 15.87
CA LEU A 812 -41.27 15.83 14.62
C LEU A 812 -40.84 14.40 14.30
N VAL A 813 -41.83 13.54 13.99
CA VAL A 813 -41.55 12.23 13.42
C VAL A 813 -41.43 12.39 11.91
N ILE A 814 -40.25 12.17 11.36
CA ILE A 814 -40.00 12.27 9.92
C ILE A 814 -40.48 10.98 9.28
N ASP A 815 -41.52 11.03 8.45
CA ASP A 815 -41.96 9.92 7.63
C ASP A 815 -41.03 9.77 6.43
N SER A 816 -40.58 8.54 6.15
CA SER A 816 -39.67 8.19 5.05
C SER A 816 -40.24 8.41 3.64
N GLU A 817 -41.52 8.71 3.54
CA GLU A 817 -42.19 8.97 2.23
C GLU A 817 -41.99 10.40 1.68
N ALA A 818 -41.43 11.32 2.45
CA ALA A 818 -41.30 12.74 2.05
C ALA A 818 -39.96 13.12 1.42
N THR A 819 -39.04 12.20 1.23
CA THR A 819 -37.72 12.46 0.63
C THR A 819 -37.64 12.09 -0.86
N ALA A 820 -38.71 11.63 -1.49
CA ALA A 820 -38.76 11.56 -2.94
C ALA A 820 -39.05 12.98 -3.50
N ALA A 821 -37.99 13.66 -3.90
CA ALA A 821 -38.12 14.87 -4.74
C ALA A 821 -38.94 14.51 -6.00
N PRO A 822 -39.84 15.38 -6.48
CA PRO A 822 -40.50 15.15 -7.75
C PRO A 822 -39.45 15.08 -8.84
N VAL A 823 -39.32 13.96 -9.48
CA VAL A 823 -38.63 13.81 -10.77
C VAL A 823 -39.38 14.73 -11.74
N ILE A 824 -38.72 15.80 -12.15
CA ILE A 824 -39.20 16.67 -13.24
C ILE A 824 -39.19 15.80 -14.50
N GLY A 825 -40.36 15.74 -15.15
CA GLY A 825 -40.75 14.85 -16.20
C GLY A 825 -39.73 14.61 -17.30
N ASP A 826 -39.56 13.35 -17.60
CA ASP A 826 -39.27 12.92 -18.95
C ASP A 826 -40.60 12.83 -19.71
N GLU A 827 -40.76 13.67 -20.70
CA GLU A 827 -41.82 13.52 -21.71
C GLU A 827 -41.57 12.20 -22.45
N PRO A 828 -42.60 11.39 -22.69
CA PRO A 828 -42.44 10.16 -23.47
C PRO A 828 -42.17 10.53 -24.92
N VAL A 829 -41.01 10.15 -25.43
CA VAL A 829 -40.72 10.08 -26.87
C VAL A 829 -41.63 9.04 -27.47
N VAL A 830 -42.57 9.48 -28.24
CA VAL A 830 -43.43 8.60 -29.09
C VAL A 830 -42.55 8.10 -30.21
N LEU A 831 -42.18 6.82 -30.15
CA LEU A 831 -41.79 6.05 -31.33
C LEU A 831 -42.96 5.13 -31.68
N GLY A 832 -43.47 5.32 -32.89
CA GLY A 832 -44.58 4.59 -33.39
C GLY A 832 -44.24 3.16 -33.78
N ASP A 833 -45.33 2.47 -33.90
CA ASP A 833 -45.66 1.24 -34.64
C ASP A 833 -45.37 -0.12 -33.98
N GLY A 834 -46.43 -0.63 -33.56
CA GLY A 834 -47.09 -1.95 -33.60
C GLY A 834 -46.23 -3.22 -33.55
N THR A 835 -46.40 -3.95 -32.49
CA THR A 835 -46.93 -5.35 -32.48
C THR A 835 -46.98 -5.91 -31.07
N GLU A 836 -48.20 -6.32 -30.67
CA GLU A 836 -48.43 -7.15 -29.48
C GLU A 836 -47.76 -8.51 -29.65
N LEU A 837 -47.06 -8.94 -28.60
CA LEU A 837 -46.86 -10.37 -28.30
C LEU A 837 -46.99 -10.57 -26.80
N ALA A 838 -48.09 -11.22 -26.42
CA ALA A 838 -48.31 -11.78 -25.11
C ALA A 838 -47.43 -13.03 -24.94
N GLU A 839 -46.58 -13.06 -23.92
CA GLU A 839 -46.00 -14.30 -23.42
C GLU A 839 -46.32 -14.45 -21.93
N THR A 840 -47.09 -15.49 -21.69
CA THR A 840 -47.40 -16.08 -20.40
C THR A 840 -46.17 -16.74 -19.82
N PHE A 841 -45.79 -16.38 -18.59
CA PHE A 841 -44.81 -17.14 -17.82
C PHE A 841 -45.50 -18.20 -17.00
N GLU A 842 -45.28 -19.48 -17.35
CA GLU A 842 -45.54 -20.63 -16.50
C GLU A 842 -44.48 -20.75 -15.40
N GLU A 843 -44.95 -20.91 -14.17
CA GLU A 843 -44.15 -21.30 -13.02
C GLU A 843 -43.64 -22.74 -13.20
N VAL A 844 -42.32 -22.93 -13.14
CA VAL A 844 -41.71 -24.26 -13.05
C VAL A 844 -41.13 -24.42 -11.64
N GLU A 845 -41.76 -25.30 -10.84
CA GLU A 845 -41.19 -25.79 -9.58
C GLU A 845 -39.95 -26.66 -9.83
N PRO A 846 -38.89 -26.57 -9.02
CA PRO A 846 -37.75 -27.47 -9.11
C PRO A 846 -38.01 -28.78 -8.35
N THR A 847 -38.04 -29.89 -9.07
CA THR A 847 -37.99 -31.25 -8.50
C THR A 847 -36.57 -31.62 -8.11
N LEU A 848 -36.45 -32.11 -6.88
CA LEU A 848 -35.24 -32.75 -6.32
C LEU A 848 -35.07 -34.16 -6.93
N PRO A 849 -33.84 -34.63 -7.22
CA PRO A 849 -33.65 -36.04 -7.54
C PRO A 849 -33.50 -36.90 -6.29
N GLU A 850 -34.22 -38.03 -6.29
CA GLU A 850 -34.12 -39.09 -5.29
C GLU A 850 -32.77 -39.83 -5.36
N HIS A 851 -32.29 -40.20 -4.18
CA HIS A 851 -31.16 -41.09 -3.95
C HIS A 851 -31.61 -42.54 -4.14
N ASP A 852 -30.95 -43.27 -5.04
CA ASP A 852 -30.87 -44.73 -4.94
C ASP A 852 -29.43 -45.14 -4.63
N GLY A 853 -29.33 -45.90 -3.55
CA GLY A 853 -28.06 -46.48 -3.10
C GLY A 853 -27.74 -47.76 -3.87
N ASP A 854 -26.48 -48.01 -3.96
CA ASP A 854 -25.89 -49.36 -3.79
C ASP A 854 -24.36 -49.26 -3.59
N ALA A 855 -23.91 -49.85 -2.50
CA ALA A 855 -22.53 -50.18 -2.28
C ALA A 855 -22.19 -51.51 -2.90
N PRO A 856 -20.93 -51.78 -3.32
CA PRO A 856 -20.20 -52.86 -2.63
C PRO A 856 -18.76 -52.50 -2.32
N GLY A 857 -18.32 -53.11 -1.24
CA GLY A 857 -17.11 -53.07 -0.57
C GLY A 857 -15.98 -53.95 -1.10
N VAL A 858 -14.90 -53.85 -0.34
CA VAL A 858 -13.74 -54.79 -0.13
C VAL A 858 -12.68 -54.80 -1.22
N GLU A 859 -11.53 -54.28 -1.00
CA GLU A 859 -10.26 -54.70 -0.38
C GLU A 859 -9.27 -53.57 -0.20
#